data_5f3a3cfb00015401feed03bf8c02485d
#
_entry.id   5f3a3cfb00015401feed03bf8c02485d
#
_cell.length_a   1.000
_cell.length_b   1.000
_cell.length_c   1.000
_cell.angle_alpha   90.00
_cell.angle_beta   90.00
_cell.angle_gamma   90.00
#
_symmetry.space_group_name_H-M   'P 1'
#
loop_
_entity.id
_entity.type
_entity.pdbx_description
1 polymer ?
#
loop_
_entity_poly.entity_id
_entity_poly.type
_entity_poly.pdbx_seq_one_letter_code
_entity_poly.pdbx_strand_id
1 'polypeptide(L)'
;MKRSVQIFWRFFFYGFGFLILLFLLANFGLFGKMPSVKELENPEADLASEIISSDGLLMGKFYAENRSEIKYHEISPNAINALIATEDERFYEHSGIDAQALGRVIFTLGSQGGGSTITQQLAKMILKQGRGNVLVRSVQKLKEWIVAVKLERNFTKEEIITLYLNRAPWGNVYGIRNASRTYFQKEPKDLKIEEAAVLIGMLKGFIYEPVRHPKAALARRNVVINQMVVAKQKFLTPEQAEVLKAKPIVTKYKKIDENVGIAPYFRSILITKLKEWCSTHKNPKTGEPYDIFRDGLKIYTTIDSRMQKYAEYAVEEHMPQLQRKLDAYFKYRGNNLWKGHDNIIESAMKYTERWKTLEEEGVSPEEIKKTFHTPVKMKIFSWRGDENHEMDTVMTPFDSIKYHKQLLQTSFAAIDPRTGEVKCWVGGINYKWFKYDHVTARRQVGSTFKPLLYTLAVTDAGYTPQTYIPGGPLTLGGKTISTGGGTMAYCLAKSLNGAAWHLMGTIGVKRTLEFAEQCGIASKLPPYPSIALGAAEIPMLEMLQSYTMFPNRGYNTPPVYFSRIEDKNGNLIQEFPIAQSKQIIGEADAFTMVKLMQGVVQFGTARRLNSYNIPVQMAGKTGTTNGNTDGWFIGYTPELLAGTWVGCEDPFIPIYANNSGGAEMSAPKWGIFMSKVYADHKLKYGSVKEFETPVELKNDPIYADLNFADIVNTGDSLEEEMGNGDAGDFMLDSPDENTEDRSSPKDPAKKSDTPGKIRPALIDNKKKEIKTSPRVKNDY
;
A
#
# COMPACT_ATOMS: atom_id res chain seq x y z
N MET A 1 -15.32 -21.84 -69.75
CA MET A 1 -15.14 -22.71 -68.59
C MET A 1 -13.68 -23.10 -68.33
N LYS A 2 -12.91 -23.69 -69.28
CA LYS A 2 -11.50 -24.09 -69.03
C LYS A 2 -10.55 -22.97 -68.58
N ARG A 3 -10.67 -21.74 -69.12
CA ARG A 3 -9.79 -20.59 -68.77
C ARG A 3 -10.05 -20.06 -67.34
N SER A 4 -11.32 -19.99 -66.95
CA SER A 4 -11.71 -19.56 -65.58
C SER A 4 -11.26 -20.58 -64.51
N VAL A 5 -11.32 -21.87 -64.80
CA VAL A 5 -10.83 -22.92 -63.91
C VAL A 5 -9.30 -22.89 -63.75
N GLN A 6 -8.56 -22.59 -64.88
CA GLN A 6 -7.11 -22.42 -64.80
C GLN A 6 -6.70 -21.19 -64.03
N ILE A 7 -7.42 -20.09 -64.13
CA ILE A 7 -7.20 -18.86 -63.39
C ILE A 7 -7.47 -19.12 -61.91
N PHE A 8 -8.57 -19.78 -61.55
CA PHE A 8 -8.89 -20.19 -60.18
C PHE A 8 -7.76 -21.04 -59.57
N TRP A 9 -7.29 -22.08 -60.24
CA TRP A 9 -6.21 -22.91 -59.74
C TRP A 9 -4.87 -22.17 -59.57
N ARG A 10 -4.56 -21.21 -60.50
CA ARG A 10 -3.38 -20.35 -60.32
C ARG A 10 -3.47 -19.50 -59.09
N PHE A 11 -4.58 -18.80 -58.83
CA PHE A 11 -4.79 -18.03 -57.60
C PHE A 11 -4.76 -18.92 -56.37
N PHE A 12 -5.34 -20.09 -56.43
CA PHE A 12 -5.31 -21.08 -55.34
C PHE A 12 -3.86 -21.48 -55.01
N PHE A 13 -3.06 -21.87 -56.01
CA PHE A 13 -1.67 -22.27 -55.76
C PHE A 13 -0.79 -21.12 -55.33
N TYR A 14 -0.96 -19.91 -55.86
CA TYR A 14 -0.23 -18.72 -55.37
C TYR A 14 -0.63 -18.38 -53.95
N GLY A 15 -1.91 -18.39 -53.60
CA GLY A 15 -2.40 -18.18 -52.23
C GLY A 15 -1.89 -19.22 -51.25
N PHE A 16 -1.90 -20.49 -51.66
CA PHE A 16 -1.39 -21.60 -50.85
C PHE A 16 0.13 -21.50 -50.66
N GLY A 17 0.89 -21.20 -51.75
CA GLY A 17 2.33 -20.99 -51.68
C GLY A 17 2.69 -19.80 -50.78
N PHE A 18 1.93 -18.70 -50.86
CA PHE A 18 2.11 -17.53 -49.96
C PHE A 18 1.83 -17.92 -48.49
N LEU A 19 0.83 -18.73 -48.23
CA LEU A 19 0.50 -19.19 -46.89
C LEU A 19 1.61 -20.09 -46.32
N ILE A 20 2.17 -21.00 -47.13
CA ILE A 20 3.34 -21.80 -46.75
C ILE A 20 4.54 -20.89 -46.45
N LEU A 21 4.79 -19.89 -47.30
CA LEU A 21 5.88 -18.95 -47.09
C LEU A 21 5.72 -18.19 -45.76
N LEU A 22 4.50 -17.74 -45.46
CA LEU A 22 4.20 -17.08 -44.16
C LEU A 22 4.47 -18.01 -42.98
N PHE A 23 4.13 -19.29 -43.07
CA PHE A 23 4.42 -20.27 -42.03
C PHE A 23 5.94 -20.47 -41.83
N LEU A 24 6.69 -20.56 -42.93
CA LEU A 24 8.13 -20.70 -42.88
C LEU A 24 8.78 -19.44 -42.24
N LEU A 25 8.40 -18.25 -42.69
CA LEU A 25 8.89 -16.98 -42.13
C LEU A 25 8.57 -16.84 -40.64
N ALA A 26 7.36 -17.23 -40.21
CA ALA A 26 6.96 -17.23 -38.82
C ALA A 26 7.79 -18.24 -38.00
N ASN A 27 8.03 -19.44 -38.53
CA ASN A 27 8.80 -20.48 -37.86
C ASN A 27 10.29 -20.06 -37.66
N PHE A 28 10.85 -19.33 -38.65
CA PHE A 28 12.21 -18.78 -38.55
C PHE A 28 12.28 -17.46 -37.74
N GLY A 29 11.20 -17.03 -37.12
CA GLY A 29 11.19 -15.91 -36.16
C GLY A 29 11.10 -14.52 -36.79
N LEU A 30 10.76 -14.38 -38.09
CA LEU A 30 10.60 -13.06 -38.74
C LEU A 30 9.56 -12.18 -38.02
N PHE A 31 8.55 -12.78 -37.42
CA PHE A 31 7.51 -12.10 -36.62
C PHE A 31 7.79 -12.08 -35.11
N GLY A 32 9.06 -12.27 -34.70
CA GLY A 32 9.53 -12.33 -33.33
C GLY A 32 9.88 -13.75 -32.84
N LYS A 33 10.68 -13.82 -31.77
CA LYS A 33 11.24 -15.07 -31.22
C LYS A 33 10.15 -16.14 -31.04
N MET A 34 10.44 -17.36 -31.51
CA MET A 34 9.61 -18.54 -31.28
C MET A 34 10.25 -19.40 -30.18
N PRO A 35 9.44 -19.96 -29.25
CA PRO A 35 9.98 -20.78 -28.20
C PRO A 35 10.65 -22.05 -28.80
N SER A 36 11.83 -22.39 -28.30
CA SER A 36 12.51 -23.65 -28.59
C SER A 36 11.80 -24.81 -27.88
N VAL A 37 12.06 -26.07 -28.32
CA VAL A 37 11.51 -27.25 -27.65
C VAL A 37 11.94 -27.28 -26.17
N LYS A 38 13.19 -26.95 -25.89
CA LYS A 38 13.74 -26.88 -24.53
C LYS A 38 13.06 -25.82 -23.65
N GLU A 39 12.64 -24.69 -24.24
CA GLU A 39 11.82 -23.67 -23.55
C GLU A 39 10.37 -24.11 -23.38
N LEU A 40 9.88 -25.06 -24.19
CA LEU A 40 8.56 -25.66 -24.04
C LEU A 40 8.56 -26.83 -23.02
N GLU A 41 9.64 -27.61 -22.94
CA GLU A 41 9.84 -28.69 -21.95
C GLU A 41 10.05 -28.15 -20.55
N ASN A 42 10.88 -27.13 -20.44
CA ASN A 42 11.07 -26.32 -19.26
C ASN A 42 10.77 -24.86 -19.66
N PRO A 43 9.51 -24.49 -19.79
CA PRO A 43 9.22 -23.08 -19.87
C PRO A 43 9.81 -22.49 -18.59
N GLU A 44 10.82 -21.62 -18.73
CA GLU A 44 11.46 -20.99 -17.57
C GLU A 44 10.31 -20.58 -16.68
N ALA A 45 10.10 -21.38 -15.63
CA ALA A 45 9.05 -21.11 -14.69
C ALA A 45 9.38 -19.73 -14.17
N ASP A 46 8.48 -18.77 -14.36
CA ASP A 46 8.63 -17.45 -13.77
C ASP A 46 8.99 -17.71 -12.32
N LEU A 47 10.27 -17.58 -11.99
CA LEU A 47 10.79 -17.94 -10.69
C LEU A 47 10.46 -16.82 -9.74
N ALA A 48 9.71 -17.14 -8.69
CA ALA A 48 9.42 -16.19 -7.64
C ALA A 48 10.71 -15.64 -7.03
N SER A 49 10.79 -14.32 -6.91
CA SER A 49 11.88 -13.71 -6.15
C SER A 49 11.62 -13.83 -4.65
N GLU A 50 12.66 -14.13 -3.90
CA GLU A 50 12.61 -14.30 -2.44
C GLU A 50 13.03 -13.02 -1.74
N ILE A 51 12.23 -12.61 -0.74
CA ILE A 51 12.53 -11.47 0.10
C ILE A 51 13.02 -12.01 1.43
N ILE A 52 14.23 -11.64 1.79
CA ILE A 52 14.96 -12.19 2.95
C ILE A 52 15.25 -11.04 3.91
N SER A 53 14.97 -11.24 5.19
CA SER A 53 15.30 -10.29 6.26
C SER A 53 16.81 -10.24 6.50
N SER A 54 17.29 -9.22 7.22
CA SER A 54 18.72 -9.07 7.55
C SER A 54 19.24 -10.22 8.42
N ASP A 55 18.39 -10.87 9.19
CA ASP A 55 18.69 -12.05 10.01
C ASP A 55 18.43 -13.38 9.29
N GLY A 56 18.17 -13.36 7.96
CA GLY A 56 18.10 -14.54 7.09
C GLY A 56 16.74 -15.23 7.02
N LEU A 57 15.67 -14.67 7.61
CA LEU A 57 14.32 -15.24 7.52
C LEU A 57 13.67 -14.90 6.19
N LEU A 58 13.01 -15.86 5.57
CA LEU A 58 12.17 -15.62 4.40
C LEU A 58 10.93 -14.81 4.79
N MET A 59 10.88 -13.56 4.35
CA MET A 59 9.77 -12.64 4.62
C MET A 59 8.56 -12.86 3.71
N GLY A 60 8.81 -13.32 2.48
CA GLY A 60 7.79 -13.55 1.47
C GLY A 60 8.40 -13.76 0.09
N LYS A 61 7.55 -13.88 -0.93
CA LYS A 61 7.98 -14.07 -2.32
C LYS A 61 7.22 -13.12 -3.24
N PHE A 62 7.90 -12.63 -4.27
CA PHE A 62 7.26 -11.95 -5.40
C PHE A 62 7.19 -12.91 -6.58
N TYR A 63 6.01 -13.13 -7.11
CA TYR A 63 5.78 -13.99 -8.26
C TYR A 63 4.77 -13.34 -9.22
N ALA A 64 5.00 -13.52 -10.52
CA ALA A 64 4.08 -13.05 -11.55
C ALA A 64 2.74 -13.80 -11.48
N GLU A 65 2.84 -15.09 -11.15
CA GLU A 65 1.71 -16.00 -11.05
C GLU A 65 1.99 -17.00 -9.93
N ASN A 66 1.15 -17.01 -8.90
CA ASN A 66 1.25 -18.00 -7.83
C ASN A 66 0.81 -19.35 -8.38
N ARG A 67 1.75 -20.13 -8.91
CA ARG A 67 1.49 -21.47 -9.47
C ARG A 67 1.88 -22.54 -8.47
N SER A 68 0.94 -23.35 -8.12
CA SER A 68 1.18 -24.61 -7.43
C SER A 68 1.01 -25.72 -8.44
N GLU A 69 2.11 -26.17 -9.06
CA GLU A 69 2.08 -27.21 -10.08
C GLU A 69 1.52 -28.52 -9.54
N ILE A 70 0.76 -29.19 -10.37
CA ILE A 70 0.20 -30.52 -10.09
C ILE A 70 0.57 -31.48 -11.21
N LYS A 71 0.58 -32.76 -10.89
CA LYS A 71 0.72 -33.84 -11.87
C LYS A 71 -0.64 -34.31 -12.37
N TYR A 72 -0.71 -34.98 -13.53
CA TYR A 72 -1.95 -35.44 -14.14
C TYR A 72 -2.83 -36.24 -13.18
N HIS A 73 -2.27 -37.19 -12.45
CA HIS A 73 -3.00 -38.04 -11.51
C HIS A 73 -3.53 -37.31 -10.26
N GLU A 74 -3.12 -36.09 -10.06
CA GLU A 74 -3.65 -35.20 -8.98
C GLU A 74 -4.84 -34.36 -9.46
N ILE A 75 -5.26 -34.50 -10.73
CA ILE A 75 -6.41 -33.81 -11.31
C ILE A 75 -7.61 -34.74 -11.29
N SER A 76 -8.77 -34.26 -10.84
CA SER A 76 -10.01 -35.02 -10.91
C SER A 76 -10.36 -35.33 -12.35
N PRO A 77 -10.73 -36.60 -12.68
CA PRO A 77 -11.31 -36.96 -13.97
C PRO A 77 -12.51 -36.08 -14.34
N ASN A 78 -13.27 -35.58 -13.34
CA ASN A 78 -14.39 -34.70 -13.57
C ASN A 78 -13.95 -33.35 -14.20
N ALA A 79 -12.80 -32.80 -13.78
CA ALA A 79 -12.27 -31.58 -14.35
C ALA A 79 -11.73 -31.80 -15.77
N ILE A 80 -11.06 -32.90 -16.01
CA ILE A 80 -10.56 -33.28 -17.33
C ILE A 80 -11.72 -33.47 -18.32
N ASN A 81 -12.73 -34.23 -17.92
CA ASN A 81 -13.91 -34.48 -18.74
C ASN A 81 -14.70 -33.21 -19.05
N ALA A 82 -14.89 -32.34 -18.05
CA ALA A 82 -15.53 -31.04 -18.22
C ALA A 82 -14.74 -30.14 -19.19
N LEU A 83 -13.41 -30.13 -19.10
CA LEU A 83 -12.53 -29.36 -19.98
C LEU A 83 -12.66 -29.86 -21.43
N ILE A 84 -12.50 -31.16 -21.65
CA ILE A 84 -12.58 -31.76 -22.98
C ILE A 84 -13.96 -31.52 -23.60
N ALA A 85 -15.03 -31.79 -22.85
CA ALA A 85 -16.39 -31.59 -23.33
C ALA A 85 -16.70 -30.14 -23.71
N THR A 86 -16.07 -29.17 -23.04
CA THR A 86 -16.41 -27.76 -23.21
C THR A 86 -15.50 -27.04 -24.21
N GLU A 87 -14.20 -27.32 -24.19
CA GLU A 87 -13.22 -26.59 -24.98
C GLU A 87 -12.78 -27.35 -26.25
N ASP A 88 -12.75 -28.69 -26.22
CA ASP A 88 -12.16 -29.47 -27.30
C ASP A 88 -12.59 -30.94 -27.25
N GLU A 89 -13.83 -31.23 -27.67
CA GLU A 89 -14.40 -32.59 -27.58
C GLU A 89 -13.63 -33.68 -28.36
N ARG A 90 -12.84 -33.28 -29.37
CA ARG A 90 -11.99 -34.16 -30.17
C ARG A 90 -10.51 -34.09 -29.83
N PHE A 91 -10.17 -33.61 -28.64
CA PHE A 91 -8.80 -33.39 -28.20
C PHE A 91 -7.87 -34.60 -28.47
N TYR A 92 -8.35 -35.80 -28.25
CA TYR A 92 -7.57 -37.03 -28.49
C TYR A 92 -7.47 -37.45 -29.97
N GLU A 93 -8.23 -36.82 -30.91
CA GLU A 93 -8.33 -37.23 -32.31
C GLU A 93 -7.48 -36.37 -33.25
N HIS A 94 -6.96 -35.24 -32.82
CA HIS A 94 -6.16 -34.34 -33.64
C HIS A 94 -4.77 -34.05 -33.02
N SER A 95 -3.85 -33.50 -33.83
CA SER A 95 -2.50 -33.15 -33.42
C SER A 95 -2.31 -31.62 -33.31
N GLY A 96 -3.07 -30.99 -32.42
CA GLY A 96 -2.97 -29.55 -32.07
C GLY A 96 -3.87 -28.63 -32.90
N ILE A 97 -4.26 -29.03 -34.11
CA ILE A 97 -5.20 -28.30 -34.95
C ILE A 97 -6.34 -29.22 -35.31
N ASP A 98 -7.56 -28.87 -35.01
CA ASP A 98 -8.76 -29.55 -35.40
C ASP A 98 -9.28 -29.00 -36.73
N ALA A 99 -8.98 -29.73 -37.83
CA ALA A 99 -9.38 -29.33 -39.19
C ALA A 99 -10.90 -29.30 -39.39
N GLN A 100 -11.64 -30.18 -38.70
CA GLN A 100 -13.11 -30.23 -38.82
C GLN A 100 -13.74 -29.04 -38.07
N ALA A 101 -13.24 -28.71 -36.87
CA ALA A 101 -13.69 -27.50 -36.16
C ALA A 101 -13.36 -26.24 -36.94
N LEU A 102 -12.16 -26.15 -37.51
CA LEU A 102 -11.75 -25.02 -38.34
C LEU A 102 -12.66 -24.88 -39.58
N GLY A 103 -12.94 -26.00 -40.27
CA GLY A 103 -13.91 -26.02 -41.39
C GLY A 103 -15.29 -25.53 -40.98
N ARG A 104 -15.83 -26.04 -39.87
CA ARG A 104 -17.10 -25.58 -39.31
C ARG A 104 -17.13 -24.06 -39.09
N VAL A 105 -16.09 -23.51 -38.43
CA VAL A 105 -15.99 -22.05 -38.15
C VAL A 105 -15.99 -21.24 -39.44
N ILE A 106 -15.25 -21.67 -40.46
CA ILE A 106 -15.20 -20.99 -41.77
C ILE A 106 -16.57 -21.02 -42.46
N PHE A 107 -17.23 -22.18 -42.50
CA PHE A 107 -18.54 -22.33 -43.16
C PHE A 107 -19.68 -21.64 -42.42
N THR A 108 -19.61 -21.55 -41.07
CA THR A 108 -20.66 -20.95 -40.24
C THR A 108 -20.36 -19.51 -39.84
N LEU A 109 -19.26 -18.92 -40.34
CA LEU A 109 -18.76 -17.60 -39.97
C LEU A 109 -18.66 -17.41 -38.43
N GLY A 110 -18.36 -18.51 -37.71
CA GLY A 110 -18.20 -18.50 -36.28
C GLY A 110 -19.50 -18.55 -35.46
N SER A 111 -20.67 -18.63 -36.06
CA SER A 111 -21.97 -18.68 -35.35
C SER A 111 -22.20 -19.98 -34.55
N GLN A 112 -21.53 -21.07 -34.91
CA GLN A 112 -21.65 -22.38 -34.25
C GLN A 112 -20.44 -22.76 -33.38
N GLY A 113 -19.90 -21.80 -32.62
CA GLY A 113 -18.83 -22.04 -31.64
C GLY A 113 -17.42 -21.74 -32.13
N GLY A 114 -16.45 -21.83 -31.24
CA GLY A 114 -15.04 -21.58 -31.51
C GLY A 114 -14.34 -22.76 -32.18
N GLY A 115 -13.23 -22.50 -32.88
CA GLY A 115 -12.39 -23.50 -33.53
C GLY A 115 -10.99 -23.64 -32.96
N SER A 116 -10.74 -23.11 -31.75
CA SER A 116 -9.44 -23.20 -31.09
C SER A 116 -9.38 -24.41 -30.18
N THR A 117 -8.34 -25.23 -30.31
CA THR A 117 -8.10 -26.42 -29.50
C THR A 117 -7.51 -26.08 -28.14
N ILE A 118 -7.54 -26.99 -27.16
CA ILE A 118 -6.83 -26.88 -25.86
C ILE A 118 -5.35 -26.59 -26.11
N THR A 119 -4.71 -27.27 -27.04
CA THR A 119 -3.29 -27.07 -27.36
C THR A 119 -3.01 -25.68 -27.94
N GLN A 120 -3.90 -25.13 -28.78
CA GLN A 120 -3.79 -23.76 -29.27
C GLN A 120 -3.98 -22.71 -28.14
N GLN A 121 -4.91 -22.95 -27.22
CA GLN A 121 -5.09 -22.09 -26.05
C GLN A 121 -3.85 -22.14 -25.14
N LEU A 122 -3.25 -23.31 -24.92
CA LEU A 122 -1.98 -23.44 -24.21
C LEU A 122 -0.86 -22.68 -24.92
N ALA A 123 -0.75 -22.83 -26.26
CA ALA A 123 0.23 -22.09 -27.06
C ALA A 123 0.07 -20.56 -26.91
N LYS A 124 -1.17 -20.06 -26.90
CA LYS A 124 -1.48 -18.66 -26.65
C LYS A 124 -1.00 -18.19 -25.27
N MET A 125 -1.22 -19.00 -24.21
CA MET A 125 -0.75 -18.69 -22.87
C MET A 125 0.78 -18.65 -22.77
N ILE A 126 1.48 -19.61 -23.43
CA ILE A 126 2.95 -19.66 -23.48
C ILE A 126 3.54 -18.45 -24.21
N LEU A 127 2.93 -18.04 -25.32
CA LEU A 127 3.37 -16.89 -26.12
C LEU A 127 3.07 -15.53 -25.47
N LYS A 128 2.34 -15.49 -24.33
CA LYS A 128 1.97 -14.26 -23.59
C LYS A 128 1.42 -13.15 -24.50
N GLN A 129 0.57 -13.50 -25.45
CA GLN A 129 0.11 -12.60 -26.48
C GLN A 129 -0.94 -11.61 -25.96
N GLY A 130 -0.68 -10.31 -26.19
CA GLY A 130 -1.58 -9.21 -25.84
C GLY A 130 -2.70 -8.99 -26.89
N ARG A 131 -3.56 -7.98 -26.59
CA ARG A 131 -4.58 -7.52 -27.55
C ARG A 131 -3.93 -6.77 -28.72
N GLY A 132 -4.39 -7.00 -29.95
CA GLY A 132 -3.89 -6.34 -31.16
C GLY A 132 -4.99 -6.12 -32.20
N ASN A 133 -4.67 -5.35 -33.25
CA ASN A 133 -5.53 -5.21 -34.43
C ASN A 133 -5.63 -6.51 -35.22
N VAL A 134 -6.46 -6.54 -36.28
CA VAL A 134 -6.73 -7.76 -37.07
C VAL A 134 -5.45 -8.40 -37.61
N LEU A 135 -4.51 -7.60 -38.16
CA LEU A 135 -3.26 -8.11 -38.70
C LEU A 135 -2.37 -8.75 -37.63
N VAL A 136 -2.22 -8.06 -36.48
CA VAL A 136 -1.48 -8.61 -35.32
C VAL A 136 -2.09 -9.92 -34.85
N ARG A 137 -3.42 -9.99 -34.76
CA ARG A 137 -4.13 -11.23 -34.37
C ARG A 137 -3.92 -12.38 -35.36
N SER A 138 -3.88 -12.09 -36.67
CA SER A 138 -3.60 -13.11 -37.69
C SER A 138 -2.20 -13.68 -37.54
N VAL A 139 -1.19 -12.84 -37.32
CA VAL A 139 0.18 -13.28 -37.05
C VAL A 139 0.26 -14.06 -35.72
N GLN A 140 -0.42 -13.58 -34.69
CA GLN A 140 -0.52 -14.29 -33.42
C GLN A 140 -1.11 -15.69 -33.59
N LYS A 141 -2.21 -15.81 -34.36
CA LYS A 141 -2.85 -17.10 -34.62
C LYS A 141 -1.94 -18.05 -35.35
N LEU A 142 -1.17 -17.56 -36.32
CA LEU A 142 -0.15 -18.33 -37.02
C LEU A 142 0.90 -18.93 -36.09
N LYS A 143 1.40 -18.10 -35.15
CA LYS A 143 2.35 -18.54 -34.11
C LYS A 143 1.72 -19.57 -33.18
N GLU A 144 0.47 -19.38 -32.75
CA GLU A 144 -0.27 -20.34 -31.92
C GLU A 144 -0.32 -21.71 -32.60
N TRP A 145 -0.60 -21.79 -33.91
CA TRP A 145 -0.65 -23.04 -34.64
C TRP A 145 0.72 -23.75 -34.71
N ILE A 146 1.79 -22.99 -34.98
CA ILE A 146 3.15 -23.54 -35.01
C ILE A 146 3.54 -24.11 -33.65
N VAL A 147 3.27 -23.37 -32.56
CA VAL A 147 3.58 -23.83 -31.21
C VAL A 147 2.69 -24.99 -30.79
N ALA A 148 1.41 -24.98 -31.16
CA ALA A 148 0.50 -26.10 -30.90
C ALA A 148 1.01 -27.42 -31.54
N VAL A 149 1.44 -27.38 -32.80
CA VAL A 149 2.04 -28.55 -33.45
C VAL A 149 3.35 -28.99 -32.81
N LYS A 150 4.19 -28.04 -32.36
CA LYS A 150 5.42 -28.35 -31.60
C LYS A 150 5.09 -29.04 -30.27
N LEU A 151 4.06 -28.57 -29.56
CA LEU A 151 3.62 -29.15 -28.28
C LEU A 151 3.17 -30.63 -28.53
N GLU A 152 2.28 -30.88 -29.48
CA GLU A 152 1.77 -32.22 -29.76
C GLU A 152 2.83 -33.21 -30.25
N ARG A 153 3.96 -32.71 -30.79
CA ARG A 153 5.08 -33.57 -31.20
C ARG A 153 5.98 -33.98 -30.04
N ASN A 154 6.01 -33.19 -28.98
CA ASN A 154 6.97 -33.35 -27.88
C ASN A 154 6.32 -33.76 -26.56
N PHE A 155 5.00 -33.59 -26.42
CA PHE A 155 4.26 -33.89 -25.20
C PHE A 155 3.10 -34.81 -25.44
N THR A 156 2.80 -35.68 -24.49
CA THR A 156 1.61 -36.51 -24.48
C THR A 156 0.34 -35.67 -24.25
N LYS A 157 -0.82 -36.21 -24.59
CA LYS A 157 -2.10 -35.54 -24.33
C LYS A 157 -2.31 -35.22 -22.84
N GLU A 158 -1.89 -36.12 -21.95
CA GLU A 158 -1.97 -35.93 -20.50
C GLU A 158 -1.07 -34.79 -20.02
N GLU A 159 0.14 -34.71 -20.57
CA GLU A 159 1.05 -33.59 -20.26
C GLU A 159 0.49 -32.29 -20.78
N ILE A 160 -0.11 -32.24 -21.97
CA ILE A 160 -0.73 -31.01 -22.52
C ILE A 160 -1.89 -30.54 -21.63
N ILE A 161 -2.79 -31.45 -21.18
CA ILE A 161 -3.87 -31.14 -20.25
C ILE A 161 -3.28 -30.58 -18.93
N THR A 162 -2.25 -31.25 -18.42
CA THR A 162 -1.58 -30.86 -17.18
C THR A 162 -0.96 -29.46 -17.29
N LEU A 163 -0.22 -29.18 -18.36
CA LEU A 163 0.35 -27.88 -18.65
C LEU A 163 -0.72 -26.79 -18.80
N TYR A 164 -1.84 -27.13 -19.47
CA TYR A 164 -2.97 -26.22 -19.62
C TYR A 164 -3.58 -25.86 -18.27
N LEU A 165 -3.97 -26.84 -17.47
CA LEU A 165 -4.61 -26.63 -16.17
C LEU A 165 -3.68 -25.99 -15.12
N ASN A 166 -2.37 -26.19 -15.24
CA ASN A 166 -1.39 -25.48 -14.40
C ASN A 166 -1.23 -24.01 -14.78
N ARG A 167 -1.60 -23.59 -16.00
CA ARG A 167 -1.39 -22.23 -16.52
C ARG A 167 -2.66 -21.42 -16.70
N ALA A 168 -3.82 -22.10 -16.82
CA ALA A 168 -5.08 -21.42 -17.07
C ALA A 168 -5.40 -20.39 -15.98
N PRO A 169 -5.93 -19.20 -16.36
CA PRO A 169 -6.31 -18.15 -15.42
C PRO A 169 -7.76 -18.32 -14.95
N TRP A 170 -7.98 -18.18 -13.65
CA TRP A 170 -9.27 -18.02 -13.00
C TRP A 170 -9.36 -16.62 -12.35
N GLY A 171 -9.46 -15.58 -13.18
CA GLY A 171 -9.29 -14.22 -12.75
C GLY A 171 -7.84 -13.94 -12.36
N ASN A 172 -7.62 -13.57 -11.11
CA ASN A 172 -6.26 -13.34 -10.57
C ASN A 172 -5.62 -14.59 -9.98
N VAL A 173 -6.28 -15.75 -10.11
CA VAL A 173 -5.78 -17.04 -9.61
C VAL A 173 -5.32 -17.88 -10.78
N TYR A 174 -4.08 -18.37 -10.76
CA TYR A 174 -3.50 -19.19 -11.82
C TYR A 174 -3.30 -20.63 -11.35
N GLY A 175 -3.62 -21.57 -12.23
CA GLY A 175 -3.53 -23.01 -11.98
C GLY A 175 -4.73 -23.58 -11.22
N ILE A 176 -5.16 -24.79 -11.65
CA ILE A 176 -6.36 -25.47 -11.12
C ILE A 176 -6.25 -25.78 -9.62
N ARG A 177 -5.04 -26.05 -9.07
CA ARG A 177 -4.84 -26.29 -7.63
C ARG A 177 -5.22 -25.06 -6.83
N ASN A 178 -4.73 -23.91 -7.23
CA ASN A 178 -5.04 -22.65 -6.56
C ASN A 178 -6.51 -22.27 -6.72
N ALA A 179 -7.09 -22.47 -7.91
CA ALA A 179 -8.51 -22.24 -8.15
C ALA A 179 -9.40 -23.16 -7.27
N SER A 180 -9.10 -24.45 -7.22
CA SER A 180 -9.82 -25.41 -6.39
C SER A 180 -9.76 -25.05 -4.89
N ARG A 181 -8.57 -24.69 -4.39
CA ARG A 181 -8.38 -24.25 -3.00
C ARG A 181 -9.08 -22.92 -2.72
N THR A 182 -9.02 -21.97 -3.67
CA THR A 182 -9.65 -20.66 -3.52
C THR A 182 -11.16 -20.75 -3.44
N TYR A 183 -11.79 -21.48 -4.36
CA TYR A 183 -13.25 -21.48 -4.47
C TYR A 183 -13.94 -22.56 -3.66
N PHE A 184 -13.27 -23.70 -3.43
CA PHE A 184 -13.89 -24.87 -2.80
C PHE A 184 -13.14 -25.41 -1.57
N GLN A 185 -11.94 -24.89 -1.26
CA GLN A 185 -11.06 -25.38 -0.18
C GLN A 185 -10.76 -26.88 -0.32
N LYS A 186 -10.50 -27.35 -1.56
CA LYS A 186 -10.24 -28.74 -1.91
C LYS A 186 -8.99 -28.89 -2.76
N GLU A 187 -8.37 -30.06 -2.72
CA GLU A 187 -7.40 -30.44 -3.74
C GLU A 187 -8.11 -30.74 -5.08
N PRO A 188 -7.45 -30.51 -6.23
CA PRO A 188 -8.05 -30.73 -7.55
C PRO A 188 -8.62 -32.13 -7.76
N LYS A 189 -8.00 -33.17 -7.19
CA LYS A 189 -8.46 -34.56 -7.24
C LYS A 189 -9.82 -34.79 -6.59
N ASP A 190 -10.19 -33.95 -5.62
CA ASP A 190 -11.42 -34.09 -4.82
C ASP A 190 -12.58 -33.25 -5.36
N LEU A 191 -12.41 -32.62 -6.54
CA LEU A 191 -13.46 -31.83 -7.18
C LEU A 191 -14.62 -32.72 -7.64
N LYS A 192 -15.82 -32.37 -7.22
CA LYS A 192 -17.06 -32.97 -7.73
C LYS A 192 -17.37 -32.45 -9.13
N ILE A 193 -18.25 -33.13 -9.86
CA ILE A 193 -18.64 -32.79 -11.25
C ILE A 193 -19.14 -31.33 -11.31
N GLU A 194 -20.07 -30.94 -10.41
CA GLU A 194 -20.64 -29.61 -10.36
C GLU A 194 -19.61 -28.52 -10.02
N GLU A 195 -18.61 -28.82 -9.18
CA GLU A 195 -17.53 -27.92 -8.83
C GLU A 195 -16.52 -27.76 -9.98
N ALA A 196 -16.15 -28.87 -10.62
CA ALA A 196 -15.32 -28.87 -11.81
C ALA A 196 -15.97 -28.08 -12.95
N ALA A 197 -17.29 -28.25 -13.16
CA ALA A 197 -18.03 -27.51 -14.17
C ALA A 197 -18.07 -25.99 -13.90
N VAL A 198 -18.07 -25.56 -12.64
CA VAL A 198 -17.92 -24.12 -12.28
C VAL A 198 -16.55 -23.63 -12.72
N LEU A 199 -15.45 -24.29 -12.30
CA LEU A 199 -14.10 -23.87 -12.65
C LEU A 199 -13.88 -23.83 -14.15
N ILE A 200 -14.27 -24.88 -14.89
CA ILE A 200 -14.13 -24.90 -16.34
C ILE A 200 -15.00 -23.81 -17.00
N GLY A 201 -16.19 -23.56 -16.45
CA GLY A 201 -17.04 -22.46 -16.93
C GLY A 201 -16.38 -21.08 -16.82
N MET A 202 -15.60 -20.83 -15.77
CA MET A 202 -14.87 -19.59 -15.55
C MET A 202 -13.75 -19.32 -16.58
N LEU A 203 -13.21 -20.35 -17.23
CA LEU A 203 -12.16 -20.18 -18.26
C LEU A 203 -12.62 -19.30 -19.44
N LYS A 204 -13.92 -19.19 -19.66
CA LYS A 204 -14.48 -18.32 -20.70
C LYS A 204 -14.37 -16.84 -20.36
N GLY A 205 -14.31 -16.46 -19.07
CA GLY A 205 -14.15 -15.08 -18.63
C GLY A 205 -14.56 -14.87 -17.19
N PHE A 206 -14.02 -13.81 -16.59
CA PHE A 206 -14.21 -13.48 -15.17
C PHE A 206 -15.66 -13.10 -14.80
N ILE A 207 -16.46 -12.72 -15.78
CA ILE A 207 -17.92 -12.48 -15.60
C ILE A 207 -18.69 -13.74 -15.11
N TYR A 208 -18.06 -14.92 -15.13
CA TYR A 208 -18.62 -16.17 -14.61
C TYR A 208 -18.03 -16.58 -13.25
N GLU A 209 -17.40 -15.64 -12.54
CA GLU A 209 -16.84 -15.86 -11.20
C GLU A 209 -17.99 -16.05 -10.19
N PRO A 210 -18.03 -17.17 -9.42
CA PRO A 210 -19.23 -17.57 -8.68
C PRO A 210 -19.54 -16.73 -7.44
N VAL A 211 -18.57 -16.02 -6.89
CA VAL A 211 -18.78 -15.19 -5.69
C VAL A 211 -19.33 -13.82 -6.07
N ARG A 212 -18.83 -13.21 -7.14
CA ARG A 212 -19.24 -11.88 -7.60
C ARG A 212 -20.47 -11.94 -8.52
N HIS A 213 -20.52 -12.96 -9.38
CA HIS A 213 -21.54 -13.11 -10.42
C HIS A 213 -22.27 -14.48 -10.33
N PRO A 214 -22.94 -14.79 -9.18
CA PRO A 214 -23.49 -16.12 -8.92
C PRO A 214 -24.52 -16.59 -9.96
N LYS A 215 -25.34 -15.68 -10.50
CA LYS A 215 -26.34 -16.00 -11.53
C LYS A 215 -25.69 -16.38 -12.86
N ALA A 216 -24.71 -15.59 -13.30
CA ALA A 216 -23.96 -15.85 -14.54
C ALA A 216 -23.12 -17.14 -14.42
N ALA A 217 -22.49 -17.35 -13.25
CA ALA A 217 -21.75 -18.56 -12.95
C ALA A 217 -22.65 -19.81 -12.98
N LEU A 218 -23.85 -19.73 -12.38
CA LEU A 218 -24.83 -20.83 -12.40
C LEU A 218 -25.25 -21.18 -13.83
N ALA A 219 -25.61 -20.17 -14.63
CA ALA A 219 -25.97 -20.36 -16.04
C ALA A 219 -24.81 -20.98 -16.83
N ARG A 220 -23.58 -20.49 -16.64
CA ARG A 220 -22.40 -21.02 -17.35
C ARG A 220 -22.02 -22.43 -16.91
N ARG A 221 -22.09 -22.76 -15.60
CA ARG A 221 -21.94 -24.14 -15.09
C ARG A 221 -22.91 -25.09 -15.78
N ASN A 222 -24.17 -24.69 -15.92
CA ASN A 222 -25.19 -25.53 -16.57
C ASN A 222 -24.90 -25.76 -18.06
N VAL A 223 -24.30 -24.78 -18.76
CA VAL A 223 -23.79 -24.93 -20.10
C VAL A 223 -22.70 -26.00 -20.14
N VAL A 224 -21.72 -25.99 -19.22
CA VAL A 224 -20.66 -27.01 -19.15
C VAL A 224 -21.24 -28.39 -18.89
N ILE A 225 -22.18 -28.52 -17.95
CA ILE A 225 -22.88 -29.82 -17.70
C ILE A 225 -23.59 -30.31 -18.94
N ASN A 226 -24.28 -29.47 -19.70
CA ASN A 226 -24.91 -29.84 -20.97
C ASN A 226 -23.87 -30.29 -22.02
N GLN A 227 -22.71 -29.60 -22.10
CA GLN A 227 -21.63 -30.03 -22.99
C GLN A 227 -21.13 -31.43 -22.64
N MET A 228 -21.05 -31.77 -21.35
CA MET A 228 -20.67 -33.12 -20.92
C MET A 228 -21.67 -34.22 -21.33
N VAL A 229 -22.96 -33.87 -21.55
CA VAL A 229 -23.98 -34.76 -22.04
C VAL A 229 -23.87 -34.95 -23.56
N VAL A 230 -23.72 -33.85 -24.31
CA VAL A 230 -23.75 -33.86 -25.77
C VAL A 230 -22.42 -34.21 -26.41
N ALA A 231 -21.31 -34.12 -25.65
CA ALA A 231 -20.01 -34.51 -26.16
C ALA A 231 -19.97 -35.94 -26.68
N LYS A 232 -19.14 -36.21 -27.69
CA LYS A 232 -18.98 -37.51 -28.32
C LYS A 232 -18.76 -38.65 -27.32
N GLN A 233 -18.04 -38.37 -26.23
CA GLN A 233 -17.72 -39.33 -25.17
C GLN A 233 -18.89 -39.58 -24.21
N LYS A 234 -19.94 -38.75 -24.24
CA LYS A 234 -21.11 -38.87 -23.36
C LYS A 234 -20.71 -39.01 -21.86
N PHE A 235 -19.98 -38.06 -21.33
CA PHE A 235 -19.48 -38.11 -19.95
C PHE A 235 -20.57 -38.13 -18.88
N LEU A 236 -21.78 -37.67 -19.21
CA LEU A 236 -22.96 -37.69 -18.35
C LEU A 236 -24.18 -38.16 -19.10
N THR A 237 -25.12 -38.81 -18.39
CA THR A 237 -26.46 -39.05 -18.92
C THR A 237 -27.34 -37.79 -18.75
N PRO A 238 -28.43 -37.65 -19.55
CA PRO A 238 -29.37 -36.54 -19.37
C PRO A 238 -29.95 -36.46 -17.96
N GLU A 239 -30.26 -37.58 -17.34
CA GLU A 239 -30.82 -37.67 -15.99
C GLU A 239 -29.82 -37.17 -14.92
N GLN A 240 -28.56 -37.57 -15.03
CA GLN A 240 -27.48 -37.11 -14.16
C GLN A 240 -27.30 -35.58 -14.29
N ALA A 241 -27.38 -35.09 -15.53
CA ALA A 241 -27.22 -33.64 -15.77
C ALA A 241 -28.35 -32.83 -15.13
N GLU A 242 -29.60 -33.28 -15.17
CA GLU A 242 -30.72 -32.57 -14.53
C GLU A 242 -30.56 -32.53 -13.02
N VAL A 243 -30.13 -33.62 -12.37
CA VAL A 243 -29.84 -33.67 -10.96
C VAL A 243 -28.71 -32.67 -10.58
N LEU A 244 -27.66 -32.57 -11.39
CA LEU A 244 -26.53 -31.70 -11.17
C LEU A 244 -26.91 -30.21 -11.37
N LYS A 245 -27.72 -29.91 -12.39
CA LYS A 245 -28.20 -28.53 -12.65
C LYS A 245 -29.13 -28.00 -11.58
N ALA A 246 -29.90 -28.87 -10.92
CA ALA A 246 -30.77 -28.50 -9.81
C ALA A 246 -30.01 -28.07 -8.53
N LYS A 247 -28.75 -28.51 -8.38
CA LYS A 247 -27.93 -28.12 -7.22
C LYS A 247 -27.52 -26.67 -7.27
N PRO A 248 -27.56 -25.91 -6.15
CA PRO A 248 -26.97 -24.58 -6.07
C PRO A 248 -25.44 -24.65 -6.17
N ILE A 249 -24.80 -23.52 -6.54
CA ILE A 249 -23.35 -23.40 -6.40
C ILE A 249 -23.08 -23.10 -4.94
N VAL A 250 -22.28 -23.97 -4.28
CA VAL A 250 -21.82 -23.77 -2.90
C VAL A 250 -20.32 -23.57 -2.93
N THR A 251 -19.88 -22.34 -2.74
CA THR A 251 -18.46 -21.99 -2.63
C THR A 251 -18.02 -21.91 -1.16
N LYS A 252 -16.76 -22.28 -0.92
CA LYS A 252 -16.03 -22.00 0.32
C LYS A 252 -14.88 -21.04 0.00
N TYR A 253 -15.25 -19.87 -0.50
CA TYR A 253 -14.27 -18.92 -1.02
C TYR A 253 -13.31 -18.45 0.07
N LYS A 254 -12.03 -18.67 -0.18
CA LYS A 254 -10.94 -18.13 0.62
C LYS A 254 -9.85 -17.67 -0.34
N LYS A 255 -9.68 -16.36 -0.44
CA LYS A 255 -8.60 -15.80 -1.26
C LYS A 255 -7.27 -16.37 -0.76
N ILE A 256 -6.46 -16.91 -1.67
CA ILE A 256 -5.08 -17.27 -1.33
C ILE A 256 -4.40 -15.95 -1.00
N ASP A 257 -3.99 -15.78 0.25
CA ASP A 257 -3.36 -14.55 0.70
C ASP A 257 -1.93 -14.52 0.15
N GLU A 258 -1.72 -13.72 -0.88
CA GLU A 258 -0.40 -13.43 -1.45
C GLU A 258 0.49 -12.68 -0.45
N ASN A 259 -0.09 -12.25 0.66
CA ASN A 259 0.57 -11.48 1.71
C ASN A 259 1.03 -12.34 2.90
N VAL A 260 1.00 -13.67 2.78
CA VAL A 260 1.58 -14.54 3.80
C VAL A 260 3.06 -14.20 3.99
N GLY A 261 3.43 -13.87 5.23
CA GLY A 261 4.79 -13.46 5.60
C GLY A 261 4.80 -12.19 6.45
N ILE A 262 5.99 -11.83 6.92
CA ILE A 262 6.17 -10.67 7.80
C ILE A 262 6.30 -9.36 7.02
N ALA A 263 6.03 -8.23 7.68
CA ALA A 263 6.17 -6.87 7.15
C ALA A 263 5.44 -6.64 5.80
N PRO A 264 4.13 -6.92 5.66
CA PRO A 264 3.45 -6.85 4.37
C PRO A 264 3.41 -5.43 3.78
N TYR A 265 3.31 -4.39 4.61
CA TYR A 265 3.40 -2.99 4.18
C TYR A 265 4.77 -2.67 3.57
N PHE A 266 5.84 -3.05 4.26
CA PHE A 266 7.21 -2.87 3.74
C PHE A 266 7.40 -3.58 2.40
N ARG A 267 6.93 -4.83 2.27
CA ARG A 267 7.03 -5.59 1.00
C ARG A 267 6.31 -4.88 -0.14
N SER A 268 5.17 -4.23 0.13
CA SER A 268 4.46 -3.43 -0.88
C SER A 268 5.27 -2.24 -1.38
N ILE A 269 5.92 -1.51 -0.47
CA ILE A 269 6.81 -0.39 -0.83
C ILE A 269 8.07 -0.89 -1.55
N LEU A 270 8.61 -2.02 -1.09
CA LEU A 270 9.79 -2.64 -1.67
C LEU A 270 9.59 -2.99 -3.17
N ILE A 271 8.39 -3.41 -3.58
CA ILE A 271 8.04 -3.65 -4.99
C ILE A 271 8.33 -2.42 -5.84
N THR A 272 7.91 -1.25 -5.38
CA THR A 272 8.09 0.01 -6.12
C THR A 272 9.58 0.34 -6.27
N LYS A 273 10.34 0.24 -5.18
CA LYS A 273 11.79 0.47 -5.17
C LYS A 273 12.56 -0.51 -6.07
N LEU A 274 12.16 -1.77 -6.03
CA LEU A 274 12.78 -2.80 -6.88
C LEU A 274 12.42 -2.62 -8.36
N LYS A 275 11.21 -2.21 -8.69
CA LYS A 275 10.84 -1.88 -10.08
C LYS A 275 11.66 -0.70 -10.62
N GLU A 276 11.91 0.32 -9.81
CA GLU A 276 12.80 1.42 -10.17
C GLU A 276 14.22 0.89 -10.49
N TRP A 277 14.77 0.03 -9.63
CA TRP A 277 16.05 -0.61 -9.84
C TRP A 277 16.07 -1.49 -11.10
N CYS A 278 15.08 -2.36 -11.29
CA CYS A 278 14.96 -3.24 -12.45
C CYS A 278 14.94 -2.47 -13.77
N SER A 279 14.26 -1.30 -13.80
CA SER A 279 14.16 -0.49 -15.01
C SER A 279 15.50 0.03 -15.55
N THR A 280 16.51 0.14 -14.68
CA THR A 280 17.86 0.63 -14.98
C THR A 280 18.91 -0.47 -15.11
N HIS A 281 18.58 -1.73 -14.73
CA HIS A 281 19.51 -2.86 -14.72
C HIS A 281 19.04 -3.97 -15.65
N LYS A 282 19.89 -4.38 -16.58
CA LYS A 282 19.60 -5.43 -17.55
C LYS A 282 20.12 -6.79 -17.09
N ASN A 283 19.31 -7.82 -17.27
CA ASN A 283 19.72 -9.20 -17.06
C ASN A 283 20.71 -9.60 -18.19
N PRO A 284 21.96 -9.95 -17.90
CA PRO A 284 22.96 -10.25 -18.90
C PRO A 284 22.63 -11.49 -19.76
N LYS A 285 21.75 -12.37 -19.28
CA LYS A 285 21.32 -13.58 -20.01
C LYS A 285 20.29 -13.28 -21.08
N THR A 286 19.39 -12.31 -20.83
CA THR A 286 18.27 -11.99 -21.73
C THR A 286 18.49 -10.69 -22.52
N GLY A 287 19.32 -9.78 -22.02
CA GLY A 287 19.50 -8.42 -22.53
C GLY A 287 18.36 -7.45 -22.16
N GLU A 288 17.30 -7.96 -21.53
CA GLU A 288 16.12 -7.20 -21.10
C GLU A 288 16.30 -6.71 -19.64
N PRO A 289 15.53 -5.70 -19.19
CA PRO A 289 15.51 -5.32 -17.79
C PRO A 289 15.16 -6.50 -16.88
N TYR A 290 15.72 -6.53 -15.67
CA TYR A 290 15.31 -7.52 -14.66
C TYR A 290 13.82 -7.42 -14.33
N ASP A 291 13.22 -8.55 -14.02
CA ASP A 291 11.82 -8.65 -13.58
C ASP A 291 11.74 -9.35 -12.22
N ILE A 292 11.39 -8.60 -11.17
CA ILE A 292 11.28 -9.12 -9.79
C ILE A 292 10.28 -10.28 -9.65
N PHE A 293 9.35 -10.42 -10.59
CA PHE A 293 8.33 -11.46 -10.55
C PHE A 293 8.71 -12.73 -11.29
N ARG A 294 9.83 -12.71 -12.06
CA ARG A 294 10.17 -13.78 -13.01
C ARG A 294 11.60 -14.29 -12.92
N ASP A 295 12.54 -13.43 -12.52
CA ASP A 295 13.97 -13.78 -12.60
C ASP A 295 14.49 -14.56 -11.38
N GLY A 296 13.63 -14.80 -10.37
CA GLY A 296 13.99 -15.59 -9.19
C GLY A 296 15.10 -14.94 -8.37
N LEU A 297 15.01 -13.63 -8.19
CA LEU A 297 16.02 -12.87 -7.45
C LEU A 297 15.93 -13.18 -5.95
N LYS A 298 17.06 -13.16 -5.27
CA LYS A 298 17.14 -13.16 -3.81
C LYS A 298 17.44 -11.75 -3.34
N ILE A 299 16.46 -11.14 -2.67
CA ILE A 299 16.52 -9.75 -2.23
C ILE A 299 16.71 -9.73 -0.71
N TYR A 300 17.88 -9.32 -0.27
CA TYR A 300 18.21 -9.18 1.14
C TYR A 300 17.86 -7.79 1.60
N THR A 301 16.89 -7.71 2.50
CA THR A 301 16.40 -6.44 3.05
C THR A 301 17.14 -6.06 4.32
N THR A 302 16.92 -4.84 4.78
CA THR A 302 17.48 -4.33 6.04
C THR A 302 16.59 -4.62 7.26
N ILE A 303 15.35 -5.12 7.03
CA ILE A 303 14.42 -5.50 8.09
C ILE A 303 14.96 -6.64 8.93
N ASP A 304 15.02 -6.46 10.25
CA ASP A 304 15.25 -7.56 11.21
C ASP A 304 13.90 -8.17 11.62
N SER A 305 13.76 -9.49 11.46
CA SER A 305 12.49 -10.18 11.68
C SER A 305 12.00 -10.14 13.13
N ARG A 306 12.91 -10.02 14.11
CA ARG A 306 12.58 -9.92 15.54
C ARG A 306 12.12 -8.49 15.87
N MET A 307 12.86 -7.49 15.38
CA MET A 307 12.45 -6.10 15.55
C MET A 307 11.09 -5.82 14.89
N GLN A 308 10.83 -6.41 13.73
CA GLN A 308 9.51 -6.34 13.08
C GLN A 308 8.41 -6.91 14.00
N LYS A 309 8.63 -8.10 14.56
CA LYS A 309 7.66 -8.71 15.50
C LYS A 309 7.46 -7.87 16.75
N TYR A 310 8.51 -7.19 17.26
CA TYR A 310 8.37 -6.32 18.43
C TYR A 310 7.58 -5.05 18.10
N ALA A 311 7.72 -4.51 16.90
CA ALA A 311 6.92 -3.38 16.44
C ALA A 311 5.45 -3.77 16.26
N GLU A 312 5.17 -4.91 15.62
CA GLU A 312 3.82 -5.47 15.48
C GLU A 312 3.20 -5.76 16.85
N TYR A 313 3.95 -6.37 17.77
CA TYR A 313 3.51 -6.60 19.16
C TYR A 313 3.16 -5.29 19.89
N ALA A 314 3.96 -4.24 19.73
CA ALA A 314 3.68 -2.95 20.37
C ALA A 314 2.37 -2.32 19.86
N VAL A 315 2.04 -2.53 18.59
CA VAL A 315 0.76 -2.13 18.01
C VAL A 315 -0.39 -2.95 18.57
N GLU A 316 -0.27 -4.28 18.59
CA GLU A 316 -1.27 -5.20 19.13
C GLU A 316 -1.59 -4.95 20.61
N GLU A 317 -0.59 -4.60 21.40
CA GLU A 317 -0.75 -4.33 22.83
C GLU A 317 -1.45 -2.99 23.11
N HIS A 318 -1.09 -1.95 22.35
CA HIS A 318 -1.49 -0.58 22.69
C HIS A 318 -2.77 -0.12 21.95
N MET A 319 -2.91 -0.43 20.65
CA MET A 319 -4.00 0.10 19.83
C MET A 319 -5.41 -0.31 20.31
N PRO A 320 -5.65 -1.54 20.77
CA PRO A 320 -6.98 -1.93 21.30
C PRO A 320 -7.39 -1.08 22.51
N GLN A 321 -6.42 -0.67 23.34
CA GLN A 321 -6.69 0.16 24.52
C GLN A 321 -7.11 1.58 24.12
N LEU A 322 -6.42 2.14 23.12
CA LEU A 322 -6.77 3.46 22.56
C LEU A 322 -8.13 3.44 21.87
N GLN A 323 -8.42 2.39 21.06
CA GLN A 323 -9.70 2.25 20.39
C GLN A 323 -10.86 2.21 21.40
N ARG A 324 -10.72 1.46 22.49
CA ARG A 324 -11.76 1.43 23.55
C ARG A 324 -12.04 2.80 24.15
N LYS A 325 -11.00 3.62 24.37
CA LYS A 325 -11.16 5.00 24.85
C LYS A 325 -11.90 5.88 23.85
N LEU A 326 -11.54 5.75 22.56
CA LEU A 326 -12.18 6.51 21.49
C LEU A 326 -13.66 6.09 21.31
N ASP A 327 -13.97 4.80 21.34
CA ASP A 327 -15.34 4.29 21.26
C ASP A 327 -16.20 4.81 22.42
N ALA A 328 -15.63 4.84 23.63
CA ALA A 328 -16.32 5.40 24.80
C ALA A 328 -16.59 6.90 24.64
N TYR A 329 -15.64 7.66 24.09
CA TYR A 329 -15.81 9.07 23.79
C TYR A 329 -16.94 9.33 22.76
N PHE A 330 -16.95 8.59 21.65
CA PHE A 330 -18.03 8.74 20.65
C PHE A 330 -19.40 8.38 21.22
N LYS A 331 -19.48 7.36 22.05
CA LYS A 331 -20.72 6.97 22.74
C LYS A 331 -21.21 8.10 23.64
N TYR A 332 -20.31 8.76 24.40
CA TYR A 332 -20.64 9.89 25.26
C TYR A 332 -21.12 11.11 24.48
N ARG A 333 -20.53 11.41 23.33
CA ARG A 333 -20.89 12.54 22.44
C ARG A 333 -22.14 12.29 21.58
N GLY A 334 -22.81 11.12 21.70
CA GLY A 334 -24.06 10.82 21.02
C GLY A 334 -23.94 10.51 19.52
N ASN A 335 -22.82 9.98 19.05
CA ASN A 335 -22.60 9.54 17.66
C ASN A 335 -22.85 10.58 16.55
N ASN A 336 -22.77 11.87 16.83
CA ASN A 336 -22.97 12.94 15.84
C ASN A 336 -21.72 13.24 14.99
N LEU A 337 -20.69 12.41 15.05
CA LEU A 337 -19.42 12.61 14.36
C LEU A 337 -19.57 12.83 12.85
N TRP A 338 -20.49 12.11 12.23
CA TRP A 338 -20.68 12.14 10.78
C TRP A 338 -21.66 13.20 10.29
N LYS A 339 -22.27 13.97 11.19
CA LYS A 339 -23.19 15.05 10.81
C LYS A 339 -22.43 16.11 10.00
N GLY A 340 -22.83 16.33 8.75
CA GLY A 340 -22.15 17.24 7.82
C GLY A 340 -21.01 16.61 7.01
N HIS A 341 -20.69 15.33 7.25
CA HIS A 341 -19.63 14.59 6.54
C HIS A 341 -20.14 13.38 5.73
N ASP A 342 -21.44 13.34 5.45
CA ASP A 342 -22.06 12.23 4.70
C ASP A 342 -21.47 12.06 3.28
N ASN A 343 -21.02 13.15 2.66
CA ASN A 343 -20.33 13.14 1.37
C ASN A 343 -19.07 12.27 1.36
N ILE A 344 -18.34 12.15 2.47
CA ILE A 344 -17.16 11.30 2.61
C ILE A 344 -17.58 9.83 2.51
N ILE A 345 -18.67 9.47 3.22
CA ILE A 345 -19.18 8.10 3.18
C ILE A 345 -19.75 7.77 1.79
N GLU A 346 -20.51 8.69 1.18
CA GLU A 346 -21.03 8.50 -0.18
C GLU A 346 -19.91 8.34 -1.21
N SER A 347 -18.82 9.09 -1.06
CA SER A 347 -17.64 8.92 -1.90
C SER A 347 -17.00 7.54 -1.69
N ALA A 348 -16.83 7.10 -0.44
CA ALA A 348 -16.27 5.80 -0.11
C ALA A 348 -17.12 4.64 -0.66
N MET A 349 -18.45 4.76 -0.67
CA MET A 349 -19.36 3.75 -1.24
C MET A 349 -19.00 3.41 -2.69
N LYS A 350 -18.66 4.41 -3.51
CA LYS A 350 -18.35 4.24 -4.94
C LYS A 350 -17.07 3.40 -5.19
N TYR A 351 -16.16 3.36 -4.22
CA TYR A 351 -14.93 2.57 -4.33
C TYR A 351 -15.09 1.13 -3.85
N THR A 352 -16.25 0.76 -3.27
CA THR A 352 -16.49 -0.60 -2.79
C THR A 352 -16.73 -1.58 -3.95
N GLU A 353 -16.35 -2.84 -3.75
CA GLU A 353 -16.67 -3.96 -4.67
C GLU A 353 -18.18 -4.06 -4.93
N ARG A 354 -19.02 -3.87 -3.89
CA ARG A 354 -20.48 -3.89 -4.02
C ARG A 354 -20.98 -2.86 -5.05
N TRP A 355 -20.46 -1.62 -5.00
CA TRP A 355 -20.87 -0.57 -5.95
C TRP A 355 -20.45 -0.95 -7.36
N LYS A 356 -19.17 -1.32 -7.56
CA LYS A 356 -18.63 -1.67 -8.87
C LYS A 356 -19.38 -2.85 -9.51
N THR A 357 -19.64 -3.89 -8.73
CA THR A 357 -20.35 -5.08 -9.22
C THR A 357 -21.77 -4.73 -9.68
N LEU A 358 -22.52 -3.98 -8.88
CA LEU A 358 -23.89 -3.59 -9.24
C LEU A 358 -23.94 -2.62 -10.43
N GLU A 359 -22.95 -1.72 -10.55
CA GLU A 359 -22.79 -0.83 -11.69
C GLU A 359 -22.47 -1.61 -12.98
N GLU A 360 -21.60 -2.63 -12.92
CA GLU A 360 -21.30 -3.55 -14.02
C GLU A 360 -22.54 -4.39 -14.43
N GLU A 361 -23.43 -4.69 -13.49
CA GLU A 361 -24.73 -5.35 -13.74
C GLU A 361 -25.79 -4.38 -14.31
N GLY A 362 -25.47 -3.09 -14.46
CA GLY A 362 -26.36 -2.08 -15.03
C GLY A 362 -27.43 -1.54 -14.06
N VAL A 363 -27.23 -1.71 -12.75
CA VAL A 363 -28.13 -1.16 -11.71
C VAL A 363 -27.93 0.34 -11.61
N SER A 364 -29.01 1.10 -11.47
CA SER A 364 -28.94 2.57 -11.35
C SER A 364 -28.24 3.01 -10.06
N PRO A 365 -27.52 4.16 -10.06
CA PRO A 365 -26.84 4.67 -8.86
C PRO A 365 -27.76 4.84 -7.65
N GLU A 366 -29.03 5.23 -7.87
CA GLU A 366 -30.03 5.40 -6.81
C GLU A 366 -30.45 4.07 -6.19
N GLU A 367 -30.59 3.03 -7.00
CA GLU A 367 -30.88 1.67 -6.51
C GLU A 367 -29.67 1.08 -5.80
N ILE A 368 -28.44 1.30 -6.32
CA ILE A 368 -27.21 0.90 -5.64
C ILE A 368 -27.15 1.54 -4.25
N LYS A 369 -27.39 2.86 -4.11
CA LYS A 369 -27.42 3.55 -2.82
C LYS A 369 -28.40 2.90 -1.84
N LYS A 370 -29.59 2.53 -2.28
CA LYS A 370 -30.58 1.84 -1.43
C LYS A 370 -30.05 0.53 -0.86
N THR A 371 -29.25 -0.24 -1.63
CA THR A 371 -28.66 -1.48 -1.14
C THR A 371 -27.67 -1.28 0.00
N PHE A 372 -27.05 -0.09 0.10
CA PHE A 372 -26.13 0.24 1.20
C PHE A 372 -26.84 0.50 2.53
N HIS A 373 -28.14 0.78 2.52
CA HIS A 373 -28.96 0.98 3.73
C HIS A 373 -29.74 -0.28 4.13
N THR A 374 -29.55 -1.41 3.44
CA THR A 374 -30.17 -2.69 3.79
C THR A 374 -29.20 -3.52 4.62
N PRO A 375 -29.58 -3.97 5.84
CA PRO A 375 -28.72 -4.81 6.65
C PRO A 375 -28.37 -6.15 5.97
N VAL A 376 -27.10 -6.53 6.02
CA VAL A 376 -26.59 -7.80 5.48
C VAL A 376 -25.63 -8.45 6.47
N LYS A 377 -25.52 -9.77 6.41
CA LYS A 377 -24.46 -10.50 7.13
C LYS A 377 -23.13 -10.17 6.52
N MET A 378 -22.17 -9.79 7.34
CA MET A 378 -20.82 -9.47 6.88
C MET A 378 -19.79 -9.73 7.97
N LYS A 379 -18.52 -9.84 7.55
CA LYS A 379 -17.36 -9.79 8.44
C LYS A 379 -16.84 -8.38 8.52
N ILE A 380 -16.41 -7.97 9.69
CA ILE A 380 -15.74 -6.69 9.94
C ILE A 380 -14.44 -6.92 10.70
N PHE A 381 -13.50 -5.98 10.59
CA PHE A 381 -12.36 -5.93 11.49
C PHE A 381 -12.83 -5.53 12.89
N SER A 382 -12.35 -6.22 13.91
CA SER A 382 -12.64 -5.87 15.31
C SER A 382 -11.52 -6.34 16.23
N TRP A 383 -11.02 -5.46 17.10
CA TRP A 383 -10.10 -5.82 18.16
C TRP A 383 -10.68 -6.85 19.17
N ARG A 384 -11.99 -7.08 19.12
CA ARG A 384 -12.71 -8.09 19.94
C ARG A 384 -13.08 -9.34 19.14
N GLY A 385 -12.62 -9.43 17.90
CA GLY A 385 -12.87 -10.55 17.01
C GLY A 385 -12.09 -11.82 17.37
N ASP A 386 -12.02 -12.72 16.42
CA ASP A 386 -11.19 -13.92 16.51
C ASP A 386 -9.68 -13.58 16.48
N GLU A 387 -8.84 -14.61 16.41
CA GLU A 387 -7.38 -14.46 16.31
C GLU A 387 -6.90 -13.65 15.07
N ASN A 388 -7.76 -13.51 14.08
CA ASN A 388 -7.51 -12.69 12.88
C ASN A 388 -8.12 -11.29 12.97
N HIS A 389 -8.66 -10.92 14.16
CA HIS A 389 -9.43 -9.69 14.38
C HIS A 389 -10.69 -9.59 13.50
N GLU A 390 -11.34 -10.72 13.20
CA GLU A 390 -12.57 -10.77 12.43
C GLU A 390 -13.78 -11.05 13.31
N MET A 391 -14.87 -10.37 13.03
CA MET A 391 -16.15 -10.56 13.71
C MET A 391 -17.28 -10.65 12.71
N ASP A 392 -18.11 -11.69 12.80
CA ASP A 392 -19.35 -11.81 12.05
C ASP A 392 -20.42 -10.91 12.67
N THR A 393 -21.10 -10.12 11.84
CA THR A 393 -22.13 -9.18 12.27
C THR A 393 -23.21 -9.00 11.22
N VAL A 394 -24.33 -8.36 11.64
CA VAL A 394 -25.38 -7.91 10.73
C VAL A 394 -25.49 -6.40 10.85
N MET A 395 -25.11 -5.69 9.80
CA MET A 395 -25.22 -4.22 9.72
C MET A 395 -25.41 -3.77 8.29
N THR A 396 -25.74 -2.49 8.09
CA THR A 396 -25.78 -1.94 6.76
C THR A 396 -24.37 -1.73 6.19
N PRO A 397 -24.15 -1.90 4.88
CA PRO A 397 -22.85 -1.55 4.28
C PRO A 397 -22.44 -0.09 4.53
N PHE A 398 -23.40 0.82 4.61
CA PHE A 398 -23.18 2.22 4.97
C PHE A 398 -22.59 2.37 6.39
N ASP A 399 -23.17 1.70 7.38
CA ASP A 399 -22.67 1.73 8.76
C ASP A 399 -21.33 1.00 8.89
N SER A 400 -21.10 -0.04 8.08
CA SER A 400 -19.79 -0.71 8.01
C SER A 400 -18.68 0.23 7.54
N ILE A 401 -18.94 1.09 6.55
CA ILE A 401 -17.96 2.10 6.11
C ILE A 401 -17.69 3.09 7.26
N LYS A 402 -18.71 3.62 7.91
CA LYS A 402 -18.55 4.52 9.07
C LYS A 402 -17.71 3.85 10.17
N TYR A 403 -18.04 2.61 10.50
CA TYR A 403 -17.33 1.84 11.51
C TYR A 403 -15.83 1.71 11.21
N HIS A 404 -15.48 1.29 9.97
CA HIS A 404 -14.07 1.12 9.59
C HIS A 404 -13.30 2.43 9.56
N LYS A 405 -13.94 3.54 9.15
CA LYS A 405 -13.34 4.87 9.15
C LYS A 405 -13.12 5.48 10.55
N GLN A 406 -13.82 4.98 11.56
CA GLN A 406 -13.61 5.35 12.97
C GLN A 406 -12.51 4.53 13.67
N LEU A 407 -11.96 3.52 13.01
CA LEU A 407 -10.86 2.75 13.58
C LEU A 407 -9.57 3.55 13.54
N LEU A 408 -8.92 3.62 14.70
CA LEU A 408 -7.58 4.21 14.81
C LEU A 408 -6.59 3.42 13.96
N GLN A 409 -5.91 4.14 13.10
CA GLN A 409 -4.76 3.65 12.36
C GLN A 409 -3.46 4.01 13.06
N THR A 410 -2.38 3.37 12.65
CA THR A 410 -1.06 3.64 13.20
C THR A 410 0.02 3.45 12.17
N SER A 411 1.18 4.05 12.42
CA SER A 411 2.42 3.65 11.79
C SER A 411 3.54 3.53 12.83
N PHE A 412 4.51 2.68 12.52
CA PHE A 412 5.73 2.49 13.28
C PHE A 412 6.87 2.14 12.34
N ALA A 413 8.00 2.84 12.46
CA ALA A 413 9.23 2.50 11.75
C ALA A 413 10.45 2.79 12.62
N ALA A 414 11.50 1.96 12.47
CA ALA A 414 12.77 2.18 13.13
C ALA A 414 13.92 2.14 12.12
N ILE A 415 14.90 3.00 12.31
CA ILE A 415 16.07 3.17 11.44
C ILE A 415 17.33 3.18 12.30
N ASP A 416 18.39 2.52 11.85
CA ASP A 416 19.74 2.75 12.37
C ASP A 416 20.20 4.14 11.89
N PRO A 417 20.48 5.09 12.80
CA PRO A 417 20.77 6.47 12.41
C PRO A 417 22.10 6.62 11.68
N ARG A 418 23.02 5.66 11.81
CA ARG A 418 24.37 5.68 11.20
C ARG A 418 24.38 5.08 9.81
N THR A 419 23.66 3.96 9.62
CA THR A 419 23.65 3.21 8.36
C THR A 419 22.47 3.55 7.47
N GLY A 420 21.41 4.16 8.01
CA GLY A 420 20.14 4.40 7.33
C GLY A 420 19.26 3.14 7.18
N GLU A 421 19.72 1.99 7.65
CA GLU A 421 18.98 0.74 7.51
C GLU A 421 17.62 0.76 8.22
N VAL A 422 16.57 0.52 7.48
CA VAL A 422 15.22 0.38 8.04
C VAL A 422 15.09 -0.98 8.71
N LYS A 423 14.94 -0.99 10.04
CA LYS A 423 14.96 -2.21 10.86
C LYS A 423 13.58 -2.84 11.07
N CYS A 424 12.52 -2.04 11.08
CA CYS A 424 11.15 -2.52 11.10
C CYS A 424 10.18 -1.52 10.46
N TRP A 425 8.99 -2.00 10.06
CA TRP A 425 8.00 -1.21 9.35
C TRP A 425 6.58 -1.75 9.57
N VAL A 426 5.74 -0.96 10.22
CA VAL A 426 4.32 -1.24 10.38
C VAL A 426 3.52 -0.07 9.84
N GLY A 427 2.84 -0.26 8.72
CA GLY A 427 2.11 0.80 8.01
C GLY A 427 0.65 0.98 8.41
N GLY A 428 0.11 0.12 9.27
CA GLY A 428 -1.28 0.17 9.74
C GLY A 428 -1.57 -0.93 10.75
N ILE A 429 -2.81 -1.00 11.22
CA ILE A 429 -3.23 -1.95 12.26
C ILE A 429 -3.41 -3.38 11.74
N ASN A 430 -3.76 -3.56 10.47
CA ASN A 430 -3.96 -4.87 9.85
C ASN A 430 -3.91 -4.76 8.33
N TYR A 431 -2.95 -5.40 7.69
CA TYR A 431 -2.75 -5.30 6.23
C TYR A 431 -3.88 -5.96 5.42
N LYS A 432 -4.57 -6.96 5.94
CA LYS A 432 -5.69 -7.61 5.25
C LYS A 432 -6.85 -6.64 5.04
N TRP A 433 -7.16 -5.82 6.05
CA TRP A 433 -8.28 -4.89 6.06
C TRP A 433 -7.91 -3.49 5.60
N PHE A 434 -6.69 -3.01 5.94
CA PHE A 434 -6.23 -1.64 5.71
C PHE A 434 -4.92 -1.66 4.92
N LYS A 435 -5.01 -1.46 3.61
CA LYS A 435 -3.86 -1.54 2.69
C LYS A 435 -3.04 -0.26 2.66
N TYR A 436 -3.60 0.86 3.11
CA TYR A 436 -2.95 2.16 3.07
C TYR A 436 -1.80 2.23 4.06
N ASP A 437 -0.60 2.61 3.58
CA ASP A 437 0.62 2.64 4.38
C ASP A 437 0.82 4.02 5.01
N HIS A 438 0.67 4.09 6.32
CA HIS A 438 0.80 5.34 7.07
C HIS A 438 2.26 5.72 7.40
N VAL A 439 3.27 4.91 7.08
CA VAL A 439 4.68 5.33 7.17
C VAL A 439 5.05 6.26 6.02
N THR A 440 4.46 6.02 4.84
CA THR A 440 4.63 6.86 3.65
C THR A 440 3.53 7.90 3.45
N ALA A 441 2.43 7.78 4.20
CA ALA A 441 1.34 8.74 4.15
C ALA A 441 1.76 10.10 4.68
N ARG A 442 1.29 11.16 4.02
CA ARG A 442 1.46 12.53 4.51
C ARG A 442 0.46 12.81 5.62
N ARG A 443 0.96 13.15 6.80
CA ARG A 443 0.16 13.52 7.97
C ARG A 443 0.75 14.74 8.63
N GLN A 444 -0.09 15.56 9.22
CA GLN A 444 0.34 16.75 9.92
C GLN A 444 1.23 16.38 11.10
N VAL A 445 2.48 16.89 11.13
CA VAL A 445 3.51 16.42 12.07
C VAL A 445 3.46 17.10 13.44
N GLY A 446 2.76 18.21 13.55
CA GLY A 446 2.63 18.95 14.81
C GLY A 446 3.99 19.28 15.42
N SER A 447 4.05 19.26 16.74
CA SER A 447 5.27 19.66 17.50
C SER A 447 6.51 18.80 17.27
N THR A 448 6.43 17.70 16.46
CA THR A 448 7.67 16.97 16.07
C THR A 448 8.50 17.76 15.06
N PHE A 449 7.98 18.81 14.46
CA PHE A 449 8.76 19.73 13.63
C PHE A 449 9.64 20.69 14.46
N LYS A 450 9.28 20.98 15.70
CA LYS A 450 9.98 21.97 16.55
C LYS A 450 11.49 21.72 16.68
N PRO A 451 12.01 20.48 16.87
CA PRO A 451 13.45 20.27 16.94
C PRO A 451 14.25 20.83 15.77
N LEU A 452 13.70 20.82 14.54
CA LEU A 452 14.39 21.42 13.38
C LEU A 452 14.52 22.94 13.53
N LEU A 453 13.48 23.61 14.00
CA LEU A 453 13.51 25.06 14.27
C LEU A 453 14.42 25.39 15.43
N TYR A 454 14.41 24.59 16.51
CA TYR A 454 15.30 24.77 17.66
C TYR A 454 16.77 24.52 17.28
N THR A 455 17.03 23.59 16.33
CA THR A 455 18.38 23.42 15.78
C THR A 455 18.88 24.73 15.16
N LEU A 456 18.07 25.39 14.33
CA LEU A 456 18.44 26.67 13.74
C LEU A 456 18.65 27.78 14.79
N ALA A 457 17.93 27.74 15.89
CA ALA A 457 18.18 28.69 16.99
C ALA A 457 19.56 28.44 17.62
N VAL A 458 20.02 27.19 17.73
CA VAL A 458 21.37 26.84 18.19
C VAL A 458 22.41 27.26 17.17
N THR A 459 22.26 26.79 15.90
CA THR A 459 23.30 26.93 14.86
C THR A 459 23.43 28.37 14.34
N ASP A 460 22.32 29.05 14.09
CA ASP A 460 22.28 30.34 13.39
C ASP A 460 22.19 31.55 14.38
N ALA A 461 21.53 31.34 15.52
CA ALA A 461 21.34 32.40 16.52
C ALA A 461 22.18 32.22 17.79
N GLY A 462 22.96 31.12 17.91
CA GLY A 462 23.87 30.87 19.04
C GLY A 462 23.14 30.62 20.37
N TYR A 463 21.91 30.14 20.34
CA TYR A 463 21.14 29.83 21.53
C TYR A 463 21.71 28.61 22.26
N THR A 464 21.73 28.70 23.59
CA THR A 464 22.11 27.59 24.49
C THR A 464 20.87 27.04 25.19
N PRO A 465 20.94 25.89 25.85
CA PRO A 465 19.83 25.37 26.64
C PRO A 465 19.25 26.32 27.68
N GLN A 466 20.08 27.24 28.20
CA GLN A 466 19.73 28.26 29.23
C GLN A 466 19.23 29.57 28.63
N THR A 467 19.35 29.78 27.31
CA THR A 467 18.87 31.00 26.67
C THR A 467 17.36 31.15 26.90
N TYR A 468 16.99 32.30 27.47
CA TYR A 468 15.60 32.61 27.77
C TYR A 468 14.85 33.01 26.50
N ILE A 469 13.75 32.33 26.23
CA ILE A 469 12.81 32.65 25.13
C ILE A 469 11.64 33.42 25.79
N PRO A 470 11.38 34.66 25.39
CA PRO A 470 10.32 35.43 25.99
C PRO A 470 8.93 34.88 25.77
N GLY A 471 8.09 34.99 26.78
CA GLY A 471 6.64 34.75 26.65
C GLY A 471 5.92 35.98 26.11
N GLY A 472 4.59 35.89 26.06
CA GLY A 472 3.71 36.99 25.66
C GLY A 472 3.25 36.89 24.20
N PRO A 473 2.43 37.85 23.74
CA PRO A 473 1.83 37.80 22.42
C PRO A 473 2.85 38.19 21.34
N LEU A 474 2.91 37.38 20.27
CA LEU A 474 3.66 37.70 19.07
C LEU A 474 2.79 37.44 17.84
N THR A 475 2.69 38.42 16.95
CA THR A 475 1.94 38.32 15.70
C THR A 475 2.86 38.06 14.53
N LEU A 476 2.68 36.92 13.82
CA LEU A 476 3.39 36.60 12.61
C LEU A 476 2.37 36.12 11.53
N GLY A 477 2.46 36.69 10.34
CA GLY A 477 1.56 36.32 9.23
C GLY A 477 0.08 36.54 9.57
N GLY A 478 -0.26 37.57 10.36
CA GLY A 478 -1.61 37.89 10.78
C GLY A 478 -2.18 37.03 11.92
N LYS A 479 -1.40 36.06 12.45
CA LYS A 479 -1.81 35.24 13.60
C LYS A 479 -1.02 35.59 14.83
N THR A 480 -1.71 35.81 15.96
CA THR A 480 -1.11 36.09 17.29
C THR A 480 -1.14 34.80 18.11
N ILE A 481 0.01 34.46 18.70
CA ILE A 481 0.13 33.39 19.70
C ILE A 481 0.76 33.98 20.94
N SER A 482 0.16 33.74 22.11
CA SER A 482 0.64 34.15 23.41
C SER A 482 0.73 32.93 24.32
N THR A 483 1.93 32.66 24.82
CA THR A 483 2.16 31.63 25.85
C THR A 483 3.26 32.08 26.80
N GLY A 484 3.44 31.35 27.91
CA GLY A 484 4.57 31.56 28.82
C GLY A 484 5.91 31.44 28.11
N GLY A 485 6.91 32.14 28.61
CA GLY A 485 8.31 32.03 28.22
C GLY A 485 9.08 31.11 29.17
N GLY A 486 10.39 30.99 28.94
CA GLY A 486 11.27 30.19 29.77
C GLY A 486 12.61 29.91 29.11
N THR A 487 13.44 29.12 29.75
CA THR A 487 14.67 28.65 29.12
C THR A 487 14.36 27.80 27.86
N MET A 488 15.27 27.80 26.92
CA MET A 488 15.11 26.97 25.68
C MET A 488 14.84 25.51 26.03
N ALA A 489 15.52 24.96 27.05
CA ALA A 489 15.33 23.61 27.54
C ALA A 489 13.91 23.38 28.07
N TYR A 490 13.40 24.28 28.92
CA TYR A 490 12.03 24.24 29.44
C TYR A 490 10.98 24.29 28.30
N CYS A 491 11.15 25.27 27.41
CA CYS A 491 10.23 25.52 26.31
C CYS A 491 10.10 24.30 25.37
N LEU A 492 11.22 23.59 25.07
CA LEU A 492 11.15 22.38 24.24
C LEU A 492 10.59 21.19 25.03
N ALA A 493 10.95 21.02 26.31
CA ALA A 493 10.47 19.95 27.18
C ALA A 493 8.94 20.01 27.36
N LYS A 494 8.40 21.20 27.61
CA LYS A 494 6.93 21.44 27.71
C LYS A 494 6.26 21.66 26.37
N SER A 495 7.04 21.73 25.27
CA SER A 495 6.54 21.88 23.89
C SER A 495 5.76 23.19 23.66
N LEU A 496 6.17 24.29 24.29
CA LEU A 496 5.44 25.56 24.24
C LEU A 496 5.31 26.12 22.82
N ASN A 497 4.09 26.48 22.44
CA ASN A 497 3.80 27.01 21.10
C ASN A 497 4.32 28.43 20.91
N GLY A 498 4.21 29.28 21.94
CA GLY A 498 4.72 30.65 21.88
C GLY A 498 6.22 30.71 21.71
N ALA A 499 6.97 29.83 22.38
CA ALA A 499 8.42 29.75 22.21
C ALA A 499 8.81 29.39 20.76
N ALA A 500 8.18 28.40 20.18
CA ALA A 500 8.39 28.03 18.76
C ALA A 500 8.00 29.20 17.82
N TRP A 501 6.97 29.96 18.18
CA TRP A 501 6.54 31.12 17.43
C TRP A 501 7.55 32.26 17.47
N HIS A 502 8.15 32.54 18.66
CA HIS A 502 9.24 33.48 18.81
C HIS A 502 10.48 33.06 18.00
N LEU A 503 10.89 31.82 18.08
CA LEU A 503 12.00 31.30 17.27
C LEU A 503 11.74 31.46 15.78
N MET A 504 10.51 31.21 15.31
CA MET A 504 10.12 31.44 13.91
C MET A 504 10.27 32.92 13.53
N GLY A 505 9.97 33.84 14.43
CA GLY A 505 10.18 35.28 14.23
C GLY A 505 11.67 35.65 14.10
N THR A 506 12.53 34.97 14.84
CA THR A 506 13.99 35.17 14.82
C THR A 506 14.63 34.57 13.58
N ILE A 507 14.31 33.33 13.25
CA ILE A 507 14.94 32.53 12.16
C ILE A 507 14.33 32.88 10.81
N GLY A 508 13.03 33.05 10.76
CA GLY A 508 12.24 33.26 9.54
C GLY A 508 11.89 31.98 8.76
N VAL A 509 10.78 32.08 8.00
CA VAL A 509 10.20 30.94 7.28
C VAL A 509 11.16 30.41 6.23
N LYS A 510 11.76 31.29 5.42
CA LYS A 510 12.62 30.88 4.30
C LYS A 510 13.77 29.99 4.77
N ARG A 511 14.50 30.43 5.80
CA ARG A 511 15.64 29.67 6.35
C ARG A 511 15.19 28.32 6.92
N THR A 512 14.03 28.29 7.56
CA THR A 512 13.44 27.05 8.10
C THR A 512 13.12 26.03 7.00
N LEU A 513 12.57 26.49 5.86
CA LEU A 513 12.26 25.62 4.72
C LEU A 513 13.53 25.07 4.07
N GLU A 514 14.54 25.90 3.84
CA GLU A 514 15.84 25.50 3.30
C GLU A 514 16.53 24.46 4.18
N PHE A 515 16.47 24.62 5.49
CA PHE A 515 17.03 23.67 6.44
C PHE A 515 16.26 22.34 6.44
N ALA A 516 14.94 22.39 6.40
CA ALA A 516 14.12 21.18 6.32
C ALA A 516 14.45 20.35 5.08
N GLU A 517 14.65 21.00 3.91
CA GLU A 517 15.09 20.34 2.68
C GLU A 517 16.49 19.73 2.85
N GLN A 518 17.44 20.45 3.46
CA GLN A 518 18.78 19.92 3.77
C GLN A 518 18.74 18.68 4.67
N CYS A 519 17.76 18.64 5.59
CA CYS A 519 17.51 17.49 6.47
C CYS A 519 16.78 16.31 5.77
N GLY A 520 16.54 16.37 4.46
CA GLY A 520 15.94 15.28 3.69
C GLY A 520 14.40 15.29 3.65
N ILE A 521 13.75 16.39 4.02
CA ILE A 521 12.31 16.55 3.85
C ILE A 521 12.04 16.97 2.40
N ALA A 522 11.63 16.00 1.57
CA ALA A 522 11.32 16.21 0.16
C ALA A 522 9.88 16.71 -0.07
N SER A 523 9.03 16.62 0.93
CA SER A 523 7.65 17.10 0.89
C SER A 523 7.60 18.62 0.72
N LYS A 524 6.70 19.10 -0.16
CA LYS A 524 6.49 20.53 -0.33
C LYS A 524 5.87 21.14 0.93
N LEU A 525 6.63 21.97 1.61
CA LEU A 525 6.21 22.62 2.84
C LEU A 525 5.49 23.96 2.59
N PRO A 526 4.49 24.32 3.39
CA PRO A 526 3.80 25.58 3.24
C PRO A 526 4.70 26.76 3.70
N PRO A 527 4.80 27.85 2.89
CA PRO A 527 5.68 28.97 3.20
C PRO A 527 5.05 29.97 4.20
N TYR A 528 4.51 29.45 5.29
CA TYR A 528 3.84 30.25 6.33
C TYR A 528 4.45 30.01 7.70
N PRO A 529 4.43 31.02 8.63
CA PRO A 529 4.97 30.87 9.97
C PRO A 529 4.39 29.71 10.79
N SER A 530 3.17 29.23 10.44
CA SER A 530 2.52 28.11 11.11
C SER A 530 3.30 26.78 11.00
N ILE A 531 4.31 26.71 10.14
CA ILE A 531 5.23 25.55 10.08
C ILE A 531 6.01 25.38 11.41
N ALA A 532 6.24 26.46 12.17
CA ALA A 532 6.83 26.39 13.51
C ALA A 532 6.07 25.44 14.45
N LEU A 533 4.77 25.28 14.23
CA LEU A 533 3.88 24.42 15.00
C LEU A 533 3.63 23.08 14.31
N GLY A 534 4.31 22.83 13.18
CA GLY A 534 4.17 21.60 12.40
C GLY A 534 2.87 21.52 11.60
N ALA A 535 2.34 22.66 11.15
CA ALA A 535 1.18 22.71 10.24
C ALA A 535 1.57 22.28 8.81
N ALA A 536 2.35 21.21 8.68
CA ALA A 536 2.82 20.63 7.43
C ALA A 536 2.57 19.12 7.45
N GLU A 537 2.17 18.59 6.30
CA GLU A 537 1.95 17.15 6.10
C GLU A 537 3.23 16.52 5.55
N ILE A 538 3.90 15.73 6.39
CA ILE A 538 5.18 15.10 6.07
C ILE A 538 5.08 13.59 6.37
N PRO A 539 5.57 12.71 5.48
CA PRO A 539 5.67 11.28 5.76
C PRO A 539 6.58 10.98 6.96
N MET A 540 6.23 9.94 7.73
CA MET A 540 7.05 9.52 8.87
C MET A 540 8.51 9.28 8.48
N LEU A 541 8.74 8.68 7.33
CA LEU A 541 10.08 8.33 6.88
C LEU A 541 10.97 9.56 6.64
N GLU A 542 10.41 10.66 6.09
CA GLU A 542 11.14 11.93 5.92
C GLU A 542 11.44 12.56 7.28
N MET A 543 10.51 12.48 8.22
CA MET A 543 10.73 12.93 9.60
C MET A 543 11.81 12.11 10.30
N LEU A 544 11.81 10.78 10.14
CA LEU A 544 12.88 9.92 10.70
C LEU A 544 14.23 10.27 10.09
N GLN A 545 14.31 10.43 8.77
CA GLN A 545 15.53 10.85 8.11
C GLN A 545 16.05 12.18 8.70
N SER A 546 15.18 13.18 8.86
CA SER A 546 15.57 14.48 9.42
C SER A 546 16.12 14.38 10.85
N TYR A 547 15.69 13.39 11.63
CA TYR A 547 16.14 13.17 13.00
C TYR A 547 17.43 12.34 13.11
N THR A 548 17.87 11.67 12.04
CA THR A 548 19.12 10.86 12.10
C THR A 548 20.31 11.69 12.52
N MET A 549 20.36 12.98 12.17
CA MET A 549 21.46 13.87 12.50
C MET A 549 21.69 14.04 14.00
N PHE A 550 20.68 13.86 14.85
CA PHE A 550 20.85 14.06 16.29
C PHE A 550 21.68 12.94 16.94
N PRO A 551 21.27 11.64 16.87
CA PRO A 551 22.09 10.56 17.42
C PRO A 551 23.33 10.24 16.58
N ASN A 552 23.46 10.76 15.35
CA ASN A 552 24.58 10.55 14.46
C ASN A 552 25.51 11.76 14.34
N ARG A 553 25.70 12.50 15.43
CA ARG A 553 26.72 13.55 15.56
C ARG A 553 26.68 14.62 14.45
N GLY A 554 25.48 15.00 14.04
CA GLY A 554 25.23 16.03 13.02
C GLY A 554 25.12 15.51 11.59
N TYR A 555 25.27 14.18 11.38
CA TYR A 555 25.16 13.56 10.05
C TYR A 555 23.75 13.07 9.77
N ASN A 556 23.16 13.56 8.70
CA ASN A 556 21.88 13.10 8.16
C ASN A 556 22.10 11.87 7.25
N THR A 557 21.33 10.82 7.48
CA THR A 557 21.48 9.55 6.79
C THR A 557 20.17 9.16 6.08
N PRO A 558 20.16 9.02 4.76
CA PRO A 558 18.96 8.59 4.03
C PRO A 558 18.61 7.12 4.30
N PRO A 559 17.31 6.74 4.22
CA PRO A 559 16.88 5.38 4.51
C PRO A 559 17.32 4.36 3.45
N VAL A 560 17.77 3.18 3.90
CA VAL A 560 18.18 2.02 3.10
C VAL A 560 17.21 0.87 3.33
N TYR A 561 16.70 0.27 2.25
CA TYR A 561 15.65 -0.75 2.30
C TYR A 561 16.17 -2.17 2.06
N PHE A 562 17.23 -2.31 1.30
CA PHE A 562 17.84 -3.61 0.96
C PHE A 562 19.35 -3.44 0.80
N SER A 563 20.07 -4.51 1.17
CA SER A 563 21.54 -4.50 1.22
C SER A 563 22.18 -5.14 -0.01
N ARG A 564 21.56 -6.17 -0.59
CA ARG A 564 22.07 -6.82 -1.79
C ARG A 564 20.99 -7.57 -2.56
N ILE A 565 21.25 -7.80 -3.83
CA ILE A 565 20.43 -8.61 -4.73
C ILE A 565 21.32 -9.68 -5.35
N GLU A 566 20.87 -10.93 -5.28
CA GLU A 566 21.52 -12.11 -5.87
C GLU A 566 20.61 -12.74 -6.93
N ASP A 567 21.21 -13.49 -7.88
CA ASP A 567 20.46 -14.33 -8.81
C ASP A 567 19.93 -15.61 -8.11
N LYS A 568 19.14 -16.41 -8.83
CA LYS A 568 18.60 -17.69 -8.33
C LYS A 568 19.65 -18.68 -7.82
N ASN A 569 20.88 -18.58 -8.31
CA ASN A 569 21.98 -19.47 -7.95
C ASN A 569 22.80 -18.94 -6.74
N GLY A 570 22.48 -17.73 -6.25
CA GLY A 570 23.22 -17.08 -5.18
C GLY A 570 24.41 -16.24 -5.66
N ASN A 571 24.52 -15.99 -6.97
CA ASN A 571 25.55 -15.08 -7.47
C ASN A 571 25.13 -13.63 -7.20
N LEU A 572 26.05 -12.85 -6.66
CA LEU A 572 25.82 -11.43 -6.39
C LEU A 572 25.60 -10.67 -7.70
N ILE A 573 24.46 -9.99 -7.80
CA ILE A 573 24.14 -9.06 -8.90
C ILE A 573 24.58 -7.67 -8.51
N GLN A 574 24.16 -7.22 -7.32
CA GLN A 574 24.51 -5.91 -6.79
C GLN A 574 24.51 -5.90 -5.27
N GLU A 575 25.46 -5.21 -4.69
CA GLU A 575 25.51 -4.82 -3.29
C GLU A 575 25.21 -3.32 -3.18
N PHE A 576 24.43 -2.97 -2.17
CA PHE A 576 24.08 -1.58 -1.88
C PHE A 576 24.88 -1.17 -0.64
N PRO A 577 25.80 -0.22 -0.78
CA PRO A 577 26.58 0.25 0.34
C PRO A 577 25.69 0.95 1.38
N ILE A 578 26.21 1.06 2.59
CA ILE A 578 25.64 1.92 3.63
C ILE A 578 25.45 3.32 3.03
N ALA A 579 24.30 3.95 3.35
CA ALA A 579 24.00 5.28 2.85
C ALA A 579 25.11 6.28 3.16
N GLN A 580 25.49 7.10 2.19
CA GLN A 580 26.40 8.20 2.43
C GLN A 580 25.69 9.25 3.28
N SER A 581 26.10 9.34 4.53
CA SER A 581 25.62 10.37 5.45
C SER A 581 26.24 11.73 5.08
N LYS A 582 25.43 12.79 5.19
CA LYS A 582 25.88 14.15 4.95
C LYS A 582 25.86 14.93 6.28
N GLN A 583 26.96 15.57 6.63
CA GLN A 583 26.96 16.44 7.78
C GLN A 583 26.10 17.69 7.51
N ILE A 584 25.10 17.94 8.35
CA ILE A 584 24.14 19.05 8.24
C ILE A 584 24.41 20.09 9.30
N ILE A 585 24.81 19.67 10.51
CA ILE A 585 25.12 20.53 11.65
C ILE A 585 26.42 20.09 12.32
N GLY A 586 26.99 20.95 13.15
CA GLY A 586 28.14 20.61 13.99
C GLY A 586 27.82 19.53 15.02
N GLU A 587 28.84 18.82 15.48
CA GLU A 587 28.68 17.78 16.50
C GLU A 587 28.20 18.36 17.83
N ALA A 588 28.75 19.50 18.23
CA ALA A 588 28.34 20.21 19.45
C ALA A 588 26.86 20.65 19.40
N ASP A 589 26.41 21.13 18.22
CA ASP A 589 25.01 21.55 18.02
C ASP A 589 24.07 20.33 18.09
N ALA A 590 24.48 19.21 17.45
CA ALA A 590 23.72 17.97 17.51
C ALA A 590 23.60 17.46 18.96
N PHE A 591 24.68 17.51 19.74
CA PHE A 591 24.67 17.09 21.12
C PHE A 591 23.82 18.05 22.00
N THR A 592 23.86 19.35 21.72
CA THR A 592 22.97 20.33 22.36
C THR A 592 21.51 19.95 22.15
N MET A 593 21.14 19.62 20.93
CA MET A 593 19.77 19.15 20.60
C MET A 593 19.43 17.83 21.26
N VAL A 594 20.38 16.87 21.34
CA VAL A 594 20.21 15.63 22.11
C VAL A 594 19.86 15.95 23.55
N LYS A 595 20.62 16.83 24.21
CA LYS A 595 20.36 17.26 25.60
C LYS A 595 18.96 17.88 25.74
N LEU A 596 18.61 18.82 24.88
CA LEU A 596 17.27 19.45 24.89
C LEU A 596 16.15 18.38 24.75
N MET A 597 16.31 17.39 23.88
CA MET A 597 15.31 16.34 23.68
C MET A 597 15.35 15.24 24.75
N GLN A 598 16.46 15.07 25.48
CA GLN A 598 16.49 14.29 26.73
C GLN A 598 15.56 14.88 27.77
N GLY A 599 15.53 16.22 27.90
CA GLY A 599 14.61 16.93 28.79
C GLY A 599 13.14 16.61 28.50
N VAL A 600 12.74 16.43 27.23
CA VAL A 600 11.38 16.05 26.87
C VAL A 600 11.00 14.68 27.46
N VAL A 601 11.95 13.72 27.50
CA VAL A 601 11.72 12.37 28.02
C VAL A 601 11.84 12.34 29.55
N GLN A 602 12.76 13.05 30.12
CA GLN A 602 13.01 13.02 31.57
C GLN A 602 11.93 13.77 32.38
N PHE A 603 11.57 14.98 31.96
CA PHE A 603 10.69 15.88 32.70
C PHE A 603 9.53 16.44 31.90
N GLY A 604 9.61 16.31 30.57
CA GLY A 604 8.67 16.95 29.66
C GLY A 604 7.48 16.04 29.27
N THR A 605 6.98 16.28 28.08
CA THR A 605 5.75 15.66 27.55
C THR A 605 5.87 14.16 27.37
N ALA A 606 7.07 13.59 27.28
CA ALA A 606 7.29 12.15 27.11
C ALA A 606 7.77 11.44 28.39
N ARG A 607 7.66 12.06 29.58
CA ARG A 607 8.16 11.51 30.87
C ARG A 607 7.67 10.11 31.21
N ARG A 608 6.52 9.71 30.67
CA ARG A 608 5.97 8.36 30.84
C ARG A 608 6.91 7.25 30.33
N LEU A 609 7.82 7.55 29.39
CA LEU A 609 8.77 6.59 28.87
C LEU A 609 9.75 6.05 29.93
N ASN A 610 9.99 6.80 31.01
CA ASN A 610 10.84 6.34 32.11
C ASN A 610 10.30 5.07 32.80
N SER A 611 8.99 4.78 32.72
CA SER A 611 8.39 3.58 33.29
C SER A 611 8.68 2.29 32.50
N TYR A 612 9.27 2.38 31.29
CA TYR A 612 9.59 1.21 30.48
C TYR A 612 10.96 0.60 30.78
N ASN A 613 11.73 1.15 31.70
CA ASN A 613 13.01 0.63 32.16
C ASN A 613 14.02 0.32 31.04
N ILE A 614 14.10 1.21 30.06
CA ILE A 614 15.06 1.09 28.94
C ILE A 614 16.46 1.43 29.49
N PRO A 615 17.47 0.53 29.36
CA PRO A 615 18.74 0.64 30.11
C PRO A 615 19.75 1.59 29.47
N VAL A 616 19.32 2.48 28.58
CA VAL A 616 20.16 3.45 27.84
C VAL A 616 19.53 4.83 27.85
N GLN A 617 20.31 5.86 27.57
CA GLN A 617 19.79 7.22 27.44
C GLN A 617 18.79 7.32 26.29
N MET A 618 17.74 8.11 26.50
CA MET A 618 16.67 8.33 25.55
C MET A 618 16.46 9.81 25.30
N ALA A 619 16.22 10.18 24.07
CA ALA A 619 15.80 11.51 23.66
C ALA A 619 14.64 11.43 22.65
N GLY A 620 13.83 12.48 22.55
CA GLY A 620 12.73 12.43 21.60
C GLY A 620 11.79 13.63 21.70
N LYS A 621 10.75 13.60 20.86
CA LYS A 621 9.74 14.66 20.81
C LYS A 621 8.36 14.10 20.55
N THR A 622 7.37 14.55 21.32
CA THR A 622 5.95 14.31 21.09
C THR A 622 5.40 15.30 20.06
N GLY A 623 4.43 14.88 19.28
CA GLY A 623 3.66 15.72 18.39
C GLY A 623 2.17 15.51 18.62
N THR A 624 1.42 16.59 18.59
CA THR A 624 -0.04 16.60 18.64
C THR A 624 -0.49 17.69 17.69
N THR A 625 -1.46 17.39 16.83
CA THR A 625 -2.04 18.39 15.94
C THR A 625 -3.14 19.17 16.61
N ASN A 626 -3.41 20.38 16.13
CA ASN A 626 -4.58 21.15 16.52
C ASN A 626 -5.83 20.31 16.21
N GLY A 627 -6.76 20.24 17.15
CA GLY A 627 -7.93 19.34 17.01
C GLY A 627 -7.69 17.89 17.44
N ASN A 628 -6.48 17.55 17.89
CA ASN A 628 -6.12 16.21 18.37
C ASN A 628 -6.42 15.08 17.37
N THR A 629 -6.17 15.29 16.08
CA THR A 629 -6.43 14.30 15.03
C THR A 629 -5.24 13.37 14.77
N ASP A 630 -4.03 13.83 15.14
CA ASP A 630 -2.79 13.09 14.94
C ASP A 630 -1.93 13.13 16.20
N GLY A 631 -1.48 11.97 16.63
CA GLY A 631 -0.54 11.81 17.73
C GLY A 631 0.77 11.24 17.25
N TRP A 632 1.88 11.91 17.51
CA TRP A 632 3.22 11.52 17.09
C TRP A 632 4.16 11.33 18.27
N PHE A 633 5.10 10.42 18.12
CA PHE A 633 6.31 10.39 18.90
C PHE A 633 7.48 9.96 18.02
N ILE A 634 8.55 10.74 18.02
CA ILE A 634 9.82 10.39 17.39
C ILE A 634 10.86 10.41 18.51
N GLY A 635 11.49 9.28 18.75
CA GLY A 635 12.49 9.14 19.80
C GLY A 635 13.64 8.25 19.38
N TYR A 636 14.77 8.45 20.04
CA TYR A 636 15.99 7.72 19.74
C TYR A 636 16.83 7.47 21.01
N THR A 637 17.66 6.47 20.87
CA THR A 637 18.75 6.10 21.76
C THR A 637 20.07 6.33 21.00
N PRO A 638 21.24 6.14 21.58
CA PRO A 638 22.50 6.25 20.83
C PRO A 638 22.61 5.36 19.60
N GLU A 639 21.87 4.22 19.58
CA GLU A 639 22.01 3.20 18.56
C GLU A 639 20.77 3.03 17.64
N LEU A 640 19.62 3.57 18.04
CA LEU A 640 18.36 3.30 17.32
C LEU A 640 17.41 4.50 17.35
N LEU A 641 16.88 4.89 16.19
CA LEU A 641 15.86 5.91 16.02
C LEU A 641 14.55 5.25 15.60
N ALA A 642 13.43 5.60 16.24
CA ALA A 642 12.11 5.12 15.85
C ALA A 642 11.04 6.19 15.94
N GLY A 643 10.07 6.12 15.02
CA GLY A 643 8.90 6.98 14.98
C GLY A 643 7.62 6.19 15.04
N THR A 644 6.60 6.79 15.62
CA THR A 644 5.27 6.21 15.71
C THR A 644 4.20 7.30 15.60
N TRP A 645 3.12 6.97 14.93
CA TRP A 645 1.96 7.82 14.73
C TRP A 645 0.66 7.06 15.04
N VAL A 646 -0.36 7.79 15.46
CA VAL A 646 -1.75 7.32 15.62
C VAL A 646 -2.69 8.41 15.10
N GLY A 647 -3.69 8.01 14.36
CA GLY A 647 -4.74 8.88 13.83
C GLY A 647 -5.88 8.08 13.21
N CYS A 648 -7.00 8.71 12.91
CA CYS A 648 -7.99 8.12 12.01
C CYS A 648 -7.61 8.38 10.55
N GLU A 649 -8.23 7.63 9.63
CA GLU A 649 -8.02 7.85 8.19
C GLU A 649 -8.40 9.27 7.79
N ASP A 650 -9.55 9.74 8.27
CA ASP A 650 -10.07 11.06 7.98
C ASP A 650 -9.62 12.08 9.07
N PRO A 651 -8.97 13.19 8.69
CA PRO A 651 -8.33 14.12 9.62
C PRO A 651 -9.31 15.01 10.42
N PHE A 652 -10.63 14.94 10.15
CA PHE A 652 -11.63 15.63 10.96
C PHE A 652 -12.04 14.84 12.22
N ILE A 653 -11.64 13.57 12.34
CA ILE A 653 -11.99 12.71 13.47
C ILE A 653 -11.02 12.98 14.62
N PRO A 654 -11.46 13.64 15.70
CA PRO A 654 -10.59 13.92 16.83
C PRO A 654 -10.34 12.65 17.65
N ILE A 655 -9.09 12.46 18.07
CA ILE A 655 -8.70 11.38 18.97
C ILE A 655 -8.76 11.92 20.39
N TYR A 656 -9.95 11.93 20.98
CA TYR A 656 -10.09 12.38 22.37
C TYR A 656 -10.03 11.19 23.33
N ALA A 657 -9.09 11.28 24.27
CA ALA A 657 -9.20 10.63 25.57
C ALA A 657 -8.40 11.50 26.56
N ASN A 658 -9.08 12.31 27.36
CA ASN A 658 -8.57 13.03 28.54
C ASN A 658 -7.09 13.50 28.42
N ASN A 659 -6.82 14.65 27.82
CA ASN A 659 -5.48 15.27 27.63
C ASN A 659 -4.48 14.42 26.82
N SER A 660 -4.93 13.58 25.93
CA SER A 660 -4.12 12.59 25.22
C SER A 660 -3.48 13.14 23.97
N GLY A 661 -2.40 13.87 24.11
CA GLY A 661 -1.50 14.17 23.01
C GLY A 661 -0.64 12.95 22.59
N GLY A 662 0.32 13.16 21.69
CA GLY A 662 1.26 12.14 21.24
C GLY A 662 1.95 11.35 22.36
N ALA A 663 2.04 11.95 23.55
CA ALA A 663 2.55 11.31 24.76
C ALA A 663 1.76 10.06 25.18
N GLU A 664 0.44 10.06 25.05
CA GLU A 664 -0.41 8.94 25.43
C GLU A 664 -0.74 8.03 24.23
N MET A 665 -0.88 8.62 23.04
CA MET A 665 -1.27 7.88 21.85
C MET A 665 -0.10 7.10 21.23
N SER A 666 1.08 7.70 21.16
CA SER A 666 2.19 7.19 20.37
C SER A 666 3.40 6.75 21.21
N ALA A 667 3.83 7.53 22.19
CA ALA A 667 5.01 7.20 22.99
C ALA A 667 4.98 5.79 23.64
N PRO A 668 3.85 5.26 24.15
CA PRO A 668 3.82 3.92 24.72
C PRO A 668 4.25 2.81 23.75
N LYS A 669 3.88 2.86 22.47
CA LYS A 669 4.30 1.86 21.47
C LYS A 669 5.82 1.88 21.29
N TRP A 670 6.41 3.07 21.26
CA TRP A 670 7.86 3.24 21.20
C TRP A 670 8.52 2.64 22.45
N GLY A 671 7.98 2.91 23.65
CA GLY A 671 8.47 2.35 24.91
C GLY A 671 8.40 0.82 24.95
N ILE A 672 7.28 0.20 24.56
CA ILE A 672 7.10 -1.24 24.46
C ILE A 672 8.11 -1.86 23.48
N PHE A 673 8.27 -1.27 22.30
CA PHE A 673 9.21 -1.72 21.28
C PHE A 673 10.65 -1.67 21.79
N MET A 674 11.11 -0.52 22.29
CA MET A 674 12.48 -0.36 22.76
C MET A 674 12.79 -1.26 23.96
N SER A 675 11.86 -1.41 24.91
CA SER A 675 12.02 -2.34 26.04
C SER A 675 12.29 -3.78 25.53
N LYS A 676 11.57 -4.25 24.50
CA LYS A 676 11.80 -5.59 23.92
C LYS A 676 13.11 -5.68 23.15
N VAL A 677 13.46 -4.64 22.38
CA VAL A 677 14.71 -4.60 21.61
C VAL A 677 15.93 -4.68 22.55
N TYR A 678 15.92 -3.87 23.62
CA TYR A 678 17.04 -3.84 24.58
C TYR A 678 17.07 -5.04 25.53
N ALA A 679 15.98 -5.76 25.69
CA ALA A 679 15.94 -7.04 26.42
C ALA A 679 16.42 -8.23 25.58
N ASP A 680 16.42 -8.14 24.27
CA ASP A 680 16.87 -9.21 23.37
C ASP A 680 18.37 -9.16 23.09
N HIS A 681 19.15 -9.91 23.86
CA HIS A 681 20.60 -9.99 23.71
C HIS A 681 21.08 -10.46 22.32
N LYS A 682 20.20 -11.09 21.52
CA LYS A 682 20.57 -11.51 20.14
C LYS A 682 20.62 -10.33 19.17
N LEU A 683 19.97 -9.21 19.48
CA LEU A 683 19.99 -8.00 18.66
C LEU A 683 21.24 -7.15 18.87
N LYS A 684 22.01 -7.42 19.94
CA LYS A 684 23.28 -6.73 20.27
C LYS A 684 23.16 -5.20 20.43
N TYR A 685 21.96 -4.68 20.77
CA TYR A 685 21.78 -3.29 21.19
C TYR A 685 22.14 -3.13 22.66
N GLY A 686 22.51 -1.89 23.06
CA GLY A 686 22.82 -1.55 24.45
C GLY A 686 24.32 -1.60 24.77
N SER A 687 25.16 -1.73 23.76
CA SER A 687 26.62 -1.56 23.90
C SER A 687 27.00 -0.11 24.18
N VAL A 688 26.25 0.83 23.59
CA VAL A 688 26.39 2.27 23.80
C VAL A 688 25.24 2.74 24.68
N LYS A 689 25.52 3.03 25.94
CA LYS A 689 24.49 3.41 26.93
C LYS A 689 24.18 4.90 26.91
N GLU A 690 25.14 5.74 26.57
CA GLU A 690 25.06 7.19 26.64
C GLU A 690 25.39 7.82 25.30
N PHE A 691 24.84 8.98 25.04
CA PHE A 691 25.23 9.80 23.90
C PHE A 691 26.65 10.32 24.13
N GLU A 692 27.50 10.20 23.13
CA GLU A 692 28.90 10.65 23.23
C GLU A 692 28.95 12.17 23.34
N THR A 693 29.59 12.65 24.42
CA THR A 693 29.79 14.09 24.63
C THR A 693 30.98 14.58 23.78
N PRO A 694 30.78 15.57 22.91
CA PRO A 694 31.86 16.15 22.11
C PRO A 694 33.00 16.68 22.98
N VAL A 695 34.21 16.57 22.48
CA VAL A 695 35.41 17.00 23.24
C VAL A 695 35.31 18.46 23.65
N GLU A 696 34.75 19.30 22.79
CA GLU A 696 34.56 20.74 22.99
C GLU A 696 33.63 21.06 24.19
N LEU A 697 32.66 20.19 24.46
CA LEU A 697 31.65 20.40 25.50
C LEU A 697 31.93 19.63 26.79
N LYS A 698 33.00 18.81 26.87
CA LYS A 698 33.29 17.99 28.07
C LYS A 698 33.53 18.84 29.35
N ASN A 699 34.10 20.01 29.18
CA ASN A 699 34.46 20.91 30.30
C ASN A 699 33.58 22.18 30.31
N ASP A 700 32.55 22.24 29.47
CA ASP A 700 31.65 23.39 29.44
C ASP A 700 30.68 23.28 30.62
N PRO A 701 30.65 24.29 31.53
CA PRO A 701 29.77 24.29 32.70
C PRO A 701 28.29 24.15 32.33
N ILE A 702 27.90 24.62 31.15
CA ILE A 702 26.52 24.53 30.65
C ILE A 702 26.09 23.07 30.48
N TYR A 703 27.03 22.16 30.20
CA TYR A 703 26.74 20.77 29.90
C TYR A 703 27.25 19.78 30.97
N ALA A 704 28.26 20.20 31.77
CA ALA A 704 28.86 19.34 32.80
C ALA A 704 27.91 19.06 33.97
N ASP A 705 27.14 20.10 34.40
CA ASP A 705 26.23 20.08 35.55
C ASP A 705 24.75 20.29 35.15
N LEU A 706 24.40 20.04 33.89
CA LEU A 706 23.03 20.20 33.43
C LEU A 706 22.08 19.24 34.17
N ASN A 707 21.72 19.65 35.40
CA ASN A 707 20.58 19.10 36.06
C ASN A 707 19.32 19.72 35.42
N PHE A 708 18.79 19.06 34.39
CA PHE A 708 17.57 19.52 33.74
C PHE A 708 16.39 19.68 34.71
N ALA A 709 16.43 19.01 35.86
CA ALA A 709 15.42 19.18 36.90
C ALA A 709 15.43 20.63 37.44
N ASP A 710 16.61 21.24 37.63
CA ASP A 710 16.69 22.60 38.14
C ASP A 710 16.23 23.61 37.08
N ILE A 711 16.51 23.36 35.80
CA ILE A 711 16.06 24.23 34.69
C ILE A 711 14.53 24.14 34.49
N VAL A 712 13.96 22.98 34.68
CA VAL A 712 12.50 22.78 34.60
C VAL A 712 11.81 23.36 35.84
N ASN A 713 12.37 23.16 37.03
CA ASN A 713 11.81 23.68 38.29
C ASN A 713 11.83 25.21 38.36
N THR A 714 12.86 25.86 37.82
CA THR A 714 12.88 27.33 37.71
C THR A 714 11.80 27.86 36.75
N GLY A 715 11.40 27.09 35.76
CA GLY A 715 10.29 27.42 34.87
C GLY A 715 8.92 27.33 35.55
N ASP A 716 8.70 26.26 36.33
CA ASP A 716 7.43 26.03 37.03
C ASP A 716 7.24 27.10 38.18
N SER A 717 8.31 27.54 38.84
CA SER A 717 8.23 28.62 39.84
C SER A 717 7.88 30.00 39.24
N LEU A 718 8.28 30.25 37.98
CA LEU A 718 7.91 31.46 37.26
C LEU A 718 6.44 31.45 36.80
N GLU A 719 5.87 30.25 36.51
CA GLU A 719 4.43 30.12 36.22
C GLU A 719 3.56 30.33 37.48
N GLU A 720 3.99 29.90 38.65
CA GLU A 720 3.31 30.15 39.93
C GLU A 720 3.30 31.66 40.31
N GLU A 721 4.38 32.36 39.99
CA GLU A 721 4.44 33.83 40.22
C GLU A 721 3.61 34.66 39.23
N MET A 722 3.37 34.13 38.01
CA MET A 722 2.62 34.85 36.96
C MET A 722 1.14 34.49 36.88
N GLY A 723 0.62 33.65 37.80
CA GLY A 723 -0.78 33.27 37.91
C GLY A 723 -1.20 32.22 36.91
N ASN A 724 -1.86 31.18 37.41
CA ASN A 724 -2.45 30.05 36.66
C ASN A 724 -3.29 30.54 35.47
N GLY A 725 -2.65 30.79 34.36
CA GLY A 725 -3.27 30.93 33.04
C GLY A 725 -3.42 29.58 32.42
N ASP A 726 -4.63 29.12 32.43
CA ASP A 726 -5.21 27.91 31.90
C ASP A 726 -4.44 27.31 30.72
N ALA A 727 -3.79 26.18 30.93
CA ALA A 727 -3.18 25.34 29.90
C ALA A 727 -4.27 24.43 29.22
N GLY A 728 -5.45 24.99 29.06
CA GLY A 728 -6.59 24.33 28.42
C GLY A 728 -7.17 25.18 27.29
N ASP A 729 -7.41 24.52 26.19
CA ASP A 729 -8.32 24.90 25.11
C ASP A 729 -7.98 26.20 24.31
N PHE A 730 -7.10 26.05 23.34
CA PHE A 730 -7.23 26.85 22.12
C PHE A 730 -7.88 25.99 21.01
N MET A 731 -9.21 25.97 21.02
CA MET A 731 -9.96 25.64 19.83
C MET A 731 -9.67 26.69 18.76
N LEU A 732 -9.10 26.28 17.64
CA LEU A 732 -9.13 27.07 16.42
C LEU A 732 -10.53 26.87 15.84
N ASP A 733 -11.37 27.91 15.98
CA ASP A 733 -12.56 28.02 15.16
C ASP A 733 -12.15 28.06 13.69
N SER A 734 -12.68 27.12 12.92
CA SER A 734 -12.76 27.22 11.48
C SER A 734 -13.56 28.48 11.14
N PRO A 735 -13.27 29.21 10.07
CA PRO A 735 -14.15 30.28 9.64
C PRO A 735 -15.47 29.65 9.16
N ASP A 736 -16.50 29.69 10.02
CA ASP A 736 -17.88 29.44 9.61
C ASP A 736 -18.32 30.61 8.73
N GLU A 737 -18.50 30.34 7.45
CA GLU A 737 -19.43 31.08 6.63
C GLU A 737 -20.85 30.77 7.13
N ASN A 738 -21.50 31.79 7.69
CA ASN A 738 -22.91 31.98 8.02
C ASN A 738 -23.19 32.25 9.49
N THR A 739 -23.14 33.52 9.84
CA THR A 739 -23.99 34.05 10.89
C THR A 739 -24.80 35.20 10.31
N GLU A 740 -26.09 34.92 10.01
CA GLU A 740 -27.10 35.94 9.82
C GLU A 740 -27.27 36.74 11.12
N ASP A 741 -27.08 38.02 10.96
CA ASP A 741 -27.25 39.08 11.97
C ASP A 741 -28.73 39.23 12.38
N ARG A 742 -29.02 39.27 13.68
CA ARG A 742 -30.26 39.79 14.27
C ARG A 742 -29.92 40.80 15.35
N SER A 743 -29.86 42.07 14.95
CA SER A 743 -30.43 43.16 15.76
C SER A 743 -30.32 44.50 15.04
N SER A 744 -31.45 45.01 14.61
CA SER A 744 -31.65 46.41 14.20
C SER A 744 -31.69 47.32 15.43
N PRO A 745 -31.36 48.63 15.30
CA PRO A 745 -32.39 49.59 15.00
C PRO A 745 -32.02 50.84 14.14
N LYS A 746 -33.01 51.19 13.29
CA LYS A 746 -33.49 52.54 12.90
C LYS A 746 -32.61 53.49 12.08
N ASP A 747 -33.10 53.66 10.86
CA ASP A 747 -32.98 54.76 9.88
C ASP A 747 -32.97 56.21 10.47
N PRO A 748 -32.51 57.23 9.66
CA PRO A 748 -33.18 57.59 8.43
C PRO A 748 -32.35 58.29 7.27
N ALA A 749 -32.86 58.06 6.09
CA ALA A 749 -33.12 59.02 5.01
C ALA A 749 -32.07 59.46 3.96
N LYS A 750 -32.38 59.05 2.72
CA LYS A 750 -32.45 59.80 1.43
C LYS A 750 -31.14 60.08 0.63
N LYS A 751 -31.04 59.58 -0.53
CA LYS A 751 -31.46 59.93 -1.91
C LYS A 751 -30.53 59.34 -2.97
N SER A 752 -31.12 58.58 -3.86
CA SER A 752 -31.10 58.62 -5.36
C SER A 752 -29.76 58.83 -6.08
N ASP A 753 -29.36 57.85 -6.92
CA ASP A 753 -29.52 57.87 -8.38
C ASP A 753 -28.87 56.64 -9.04
N THR A 754 -29.64 56.01 -9.92
CA THR A 754 -29.25 55.01 -10.92
C THR A 754 -29.14 55.75 -12.28
N PRO A 755 -28.59 55.22 -13.42
CA PRO A 755 -28.02 53.89 -13.73
C PRO A 755 -26.80 53.95 -14.68
N GLY A 756 -26.14 52.82 -14.83
CA GLY A 756 -25.14 52.65 -15.90
C GLY A 756 -24.83 51.21 -16.23
N LYS A 757 -25.53 50.64 -17.20
CA LYS A 757 -25.22 49.34 -17.85
C LYS A 757 -23.87 49.44 -18.59
N ILE A 758 -23.01 48.48 -18.38
CA ILE A 758 -21.96 48.10 -19.39
C ILE A 758 -21.94 46.55 -19.50
N ARG A 759 -22.12 46.11 -20.76
CA ARG A 759 -22.10 44.71 -21.19
C ARG A 759 -20.64 44.16 -21.24
N PRO A 760 -20.43 42.84 -21.15
CA PRO A 760 -19.10 42.25 -21.24
C PRO A 760 -18.66 42.07 -22.70
N ALA A 761 -17.38 42.27 -22.94
CA ALA A 761 -16.70 42.03 -24.21
C ALA A 761 -16.31 40.54 -24.31
N LEU A 762 -16.64 39.95 -25.43
CA LEU A 762 -16.20 38.66 -25.94
C LEU A 762 -14.70 38.66 -26.16
N ILE A 763 -14.00 37.69 -25.68
CA ILE A 763 -12.65 37.32 -26.12
C ILE A 763 -12.64 35.91 -26.65
N ASP A 764 -12.10 35.81 -27.83
CA ASP A 764 -12.04 34.75 -28.82
C ASP A 764 -11.25 33.53 -28.35
N ASN A 765 -11.80 32.32 -28.55
CA ASN A 765 -11.14 31.05 -28.35
C ASN A 765 -10.21 30.71 -29.50
N LYS A 766 -8.90 30.69 -29.27
CA LYS A 766 -7.95 29.91 -30.10
C LYS A 766 -7.50 28.67 -29.30
N LYS A 767 -7.97 27.52 -29.77
CA LYS A 767 -7.53 26.18 -29.37
C LYS A 767 -6.02 26.04 -29.58
N LYS A 768 -5.29 25.68 -28.53
CA LYS A 768 -4.02 24.95 -28.64
C LYS A 768 -4.24 23.57 -27.99
N GLU A 769 -4.14 22.56 -28.83
CA GLU A 769 -4.10 21.14 -28.41
C GLU A 769 -2.87 20.89 -27.55
N ILE A 770 -3.10 20.46 -26.32
CA ILE A 770 -2.06 19.88 -25.46
C ILE A 770 -2.26 18.37 -25.51
N LYS A 771 -1.29 17.67 -26.06
CA LYS A 771 -1.18 16.21 -26.06
C LYS A 771 -1.13 15.73 -24.62
N THR A 772 -2.17 15.04 -24.20
CA THR A 772 -2.20 14.29 -22.93
C THR A 772 -1.47 12.98 -23.11
N SER A 773 -0.45 12.74 -22.29
CA SER A 773 0.16 11.42 -22.10
C SER A 773 -0.80 10.48 -21.36
N PRO A 774 -0.72 9.16 -21.59
CA PRO A 774 -1.74 8.22 -21.14
C PRO A 774 -1.69 8.01 -19.61
N ARG A 775 -2.85 8.11 -18.99
CA ARG A 775 -3.09 7.66 -17.63
C ARG A 775 -2.83 6.17 -17.52
N VAL A 776 -1.92 5.80 -16.65
CA VAL A 776 -1.75 4.44 -16.17
C VAL A 776 -2.98 4.12 -15.31
N LYS A 777 -3.80 3.18 -15.77
CA LYS A 777 -4.84 2.54 -14.95
C LYS A 777 -4.16 1.62 -13.98
N ASN A 778 -4.24 1.93 -12.70
CA ASN A 778 -3.98 0.96 -11.64
C ASN A 778 -5.23 0.07 -11.52
N ASP A 779 -5.15 -1.12 -12.08
CA ASP A 779 -6.05 -2.22 -11.77
C ASP A 779 -5.51 -2.96 -10.53
N TYR A 780 -6.15 -2.74 -9.40
CA TYR A 780 -6.07 -3.61 -8.23
C TYR A 780 -7.49 -3.98 -7.78
#